data_6c080641d30f9893063a2326de155c4b
#
_entry.id   6c080641d30f9893063a2326de155c4b
#
_cell.length_a   1.000
_cell.length_b   1.000
_cell.length_c   1.000
_cell.angle_alpha   90.00
_cell.angle_beta   90.00
_cell.angle_gamma   90.00
#
_symmetry.space_group_name_H-M   'P 1'
#
loop_
_entity.id
_entity.type
_entity.pdbx_description
1 polymer ?
#
loop_
_entity_poly.entity_id
_entity_poly.type
_entity_poly.pdbx_seq_one_letter_code
_entity_poly.pdbx_strand_id
1 'polypeptide(L)'
;MSEQEMTIGFIGNPNCGKTTLFNAYTGANLKVANWPGVTVEKVEGVMKDHDLTIHLVDLPGTYSLTSYTMEETVSRQFILSDEVDVIINVADASALERSLYLTLQLLELGKPVVLALNMMDIVEKRGMEIDLYRLPEMLGIPVIPVSARQRRGLDILLHAAAHHKDCTDPDCLIHHHKVRSKHRHDHHSEYAMVYSDEIEDKIDQIMPELKRRYPGLTNYRWHALKLLEEDKEITEKYPVNLPQVLDRSYESDIINQKYDFIGEIIGEVLLHKERQDLLTERADKLLTSKVWSIPIFLGIMAVTFFLTFTIGDWIKGYFELGIDWLSGVAQSGLTAVHAGTILTSLMVDGIIGGVGTIVTFLPNILILFLCLALLEDSGYMARVAYVMEGIMSKLGLSGKAFIPMLLGFGCTVPAIMASRALESKRDRFKVMLVTLFMSCNARLTIYILFSEMFFGDNAMLMAYSMYLIGIVVAIVVSAVIHLLNRKKSVNYLMIELPEYKLPDSRTVAIYVWEKIKDYLEKAGTTIFIATLAIWLLLNFGPHGYSPDMAQSFGAIIGKCLVPFFAPIGLGFWQIAVALIAGVSAKEVVVSSCAVLFGIVNASSPEGMSAFASALNGIGFGPLNAFCLMVFCLLYIPCAAALATIRKESGSWAWMGFTAIFQLLVAWIVTFVVYQIGSFVVL
;
A
#
# COMPACT_ATOMS: atom_id res chain seq x y z
N MET A 1 -42.69 29.73 15.25
CA MET A 1 -41.83 28.84 16.05
C MET A 1 -40.53 28.73 15.24
N SER A 2 -39.40 29.08 15.82
CA SER A 2 -38.11 28.91 15.15
C SER A 2 -37.86 27.41 14.94
N GLU A 3 -37.68 26.96 13.71
CA GLU A 3 -37.17 25.60 13.42
C GLU A 3 -35.86 25.43 14.23
N GLN A 4 -35.81 24.46 15.12
CA GLN A 4 -34.57 24.14 15.83
C GLN A 4 -33.68 23.38 14.85
N GLU A 5 -32.46 23.87 14.64
CA GLU A 5 -31.45 23.21 13.82
C GLU A 5 -30.46 22.48 14.74
N MET A 6 -30.03 21.31 14.31
CA MET A 6 -29.04 20.50 15.03
C MET A 6 -28.09 19.84 14.03
N THR A 7 -26.79 19.86 14.35
CA THR A 7 -25.76 19.19 13.54
C THR A 7 -25.21 17.98 14.27
N ILE A 8 -25.28 16.82 13.63
CA ILE A 8 -24.76 15.54 14.12
C ILE A 8 -23.60 15.08 13.26
N GLY A 9 -22.43 14.87 13.89
CA GLY A 9 -21.26 14.30 13.24
C GLY A 9 -21.22 12.78 13.41
N PHE A 10 -21.12 12.01 12.31
CA PHE A 10 -20.90 10.58 12.34
C PHE A 10 -19.41 10.28 12.24
N ILE A 11 -18.86 9.57 13.21
CA ILE A 11 -17.48 9.12 13.22
C ILE A 11 -17.40 7.64 13.60
N GLY A 12 -16.34 6.95 13.25
CA GLY A 12 -16.11 5.56 13.63
C GLY A 12 -14.90 4.98 12.88
N ASN A 13 -14.50 3.81 13.31
CA ASN A 13 -13.39 3.11 12.69
C ASN A 13 -13.73 2.73 11.23
N PRO A 14 -12.73 2.61 10.35
CA PRO A 14 -12.95 2.01 9.03
C PRO A 14 -13.65 0.65 9.16
N ASN A 15 -14.59 0.38 8.27
CA ASN A 15 -15.39 -0.86 8.21
C ASN A 15 -16.36 -1.13 9.37
N CYS A 16 -16.58 -0.24 10.31
CA CYS A 16 -17.60 -0.37 11.36
C CYS A 16 -19.06 -0.23 10.85
N GLY A 17 -19.24 0.01 9.54
CA GLY A 17 -20.56 0.21 8.93
C GLY A 17 -21.10 1.65 9.04
N LYS A 18 -20.24 2.64 9.32
CA LYS A 18 -20.59 4.07 9.44
C LYS A 18 -21.35 4.59 8.22
N THR A 19 -20.81 4.43 7.03
CA THR A 19 -21.43 4.89 5.78
C THR A 19 -22.76 4.17 5.50
N THR A 20 -22.89 2.90 5.87
CA THR A 20 -24.16 2.16 5.77
C THR A 20 -25.21 2.74 6.70
N LEU A 21 -24.82 3.07 7.93
CA LEU A 21 -25.68 3.71 8.92
C LEU A 21 -26.10 5.12 8.49
N PHE A 22 -25.16 5.90 8.02
CA PHE A 22 -25.38 7.25 7.49
C PHE A 22 -26.36 7.25 6.31
N ASN A 23 -26.15 6.35 5.33
CA ASN A 23 -27.04 6.19 4.16
C ASN A 23 -28.44 5.68 4.56
N ALA A 24 -28.57 4.95 5.66
CA ALA A 24 -29.86 4.50 6.15
C ALA A 24 -30.76 5.67 6.61
N TYR A 25 -30.15 6.76 7.10
CA TYR A 25 -30.86 7.99 7.50
C TYR A 25 -31.09 8.95 6.31
N THR A 26 -30.08 9.17 5.48
CA THR A 26 -30.10 10.21 4.45
C THR A 26 -30.77 9.78 3.15
N GLY A 27 -30.84 8.49 2.87
CA GLY A 27 -31.38 7.95 1.63
C GLY A 27 -30.66 8.49 0.40
N ALA A 28 -31.43 9.07 -0.54
CA ALA A 28 -30.89 9.65 -1.79
C ALA A 28 -30.48 11.14 -1.67
N ASN A 29 -30.70 11.78 -0.54
CA ASN A 29 -30.47 13.21 -0.32
C ASN A 29 -29.06 13.48 0.22
N LEU A 30 -28.05 13.20 -0.60
CA LEU A 30 -26.64 13.39 -0.24
C LEU A 30 -26.05 14.57 -0.99
N LYS A 31 -25.32 15.42 -0.29
CA LYS A 31 -24.47 16.46 -0.85
C LYS A 31 -23.01 16.07 -0.63
N VAL A 32 -22.29 15.88 -1.72
CA VAL A 32 -20.86 15.54 -1.68
C VAL A 32 -20.04 16.78 -2.05
N ALA A 33 -19.07 17.12 -1.22
CA ALA A 33 -18.13 18.21 -1.41
C ALA A 33 -16.75 17.77 -0.91
N ASN A 34 -15.73 18.61 -1.05
CA ASN A 34 -14.46 18.39 -0.37
C ASN A 34 -14.37 19.30 0.87
N TRP A 35 -13.69 18.79 1.90
CA TRP A 35 -13.35 19.63 3.05
C TRP A 35 -12.50 20.83 2.60
N PRO A 36 -12.68 22.04 3.17
CA PRO A 36 -11.94 23.23 2.76
C PRO A 36 -10.42 23.02 2.85
N GLY A 37 -9.73 23.26 1.72
CA GLY A 37 -8.26 23.20 1.66
C GLY A 37 -7.64 21.81 1.56
N VAL A 38 -8.43 20.74 1.50
CA VAL A 38 -7.95 19.33 1.45
C VAL A 38 -8.71 18.52 0.40
N THR A 39 -8.13 17.36 0.01
CA THR A 39 -8.72 16.43 -0.96
C THR A 39 -9.59 15.34 -0.31
N VAL A 40 -10.04 15.56 0.92
CA VAL A 40 -10.89 14.64 1.67
C VAL A 40 -12.35 14.96 1.35
N GLU A 41 -13.15 13.95 1.04
CA GLU A 41 -14.58 14.13 0.75
C GLU A 41 -15.37 14.44 2.03
N LYS A 42 -16.29 15.41 1.93
CA LYS A 42 -17.29 15.74 2.94
C LYS A 42 -18.65 15.31 2.41
N VAL A 43 -19.33 14.45 3.14
CA VAL A 43 -20.68 14.00 2.79
C VAL A 43 -21.66 14.55 3.80
N GLU A 44 -22.65 15.27 3.34
CA GLU A 44 -23.68 15.90 4.16
C GLU A 44 -25.06 15.39 3.74
N GLY A 45 -25.94 15.24 4.73
CA GLY A 45 -27.33 14.92 4.53
C GLY A 45 -28.21 15.78 5.43
N VAL A 46 -29.46 16.01 5.03
CA VAL A 46 -30.45 16.73 5.84
C VAL A 46 -31.68 15.85 5.99
N MET A 47 -32.12 15.68 7.22
CA MET A 47 -33.39 15.04 7.51
C MET A 47 -34.24 15.93 8.41
N LYS A 48 -35.56 15.76 8.32
CA LYS A 48 -36.52 16.45 9.17
C LYS A 48 -37.19 15.42 10.06
N ASP A 49 -37.16 15.66 11.36
CA ASP A 49 -37.87 14.88 12.36
C ASP A 49 -38.74 15.81 13.17
N HIS A 50 -40.07 15.73 12.98
CA HIS A 50 -41.07 16.65 13.52
C HIS A 50 -40.69 18.12 13.26
N ASP A 51 -40.45 18.91 14.32
CA ASP A 51 -40.10 20.33 14.27
C ASP A 51 -38.59 20.60 14.26
N LEU A 52 -37.75 19.52 14.19
CA LEU A 52 -36.28 19.58 14.22
C LEU A 52 -35.70 19.31 12.84
N THR A 53 -34.88 20.25 12.34
CA THR A 53 -34.06 20.02 11.13
C THR A 53 -32.69 19.54 11.55
N ILE A 54 -32.33 18.32 11.14
CA ILE A 54 -31.07 17.66 11.52
C ILE A 54 -30.13 17.63 10.34
N HIS A 55 -28.98 18.26 10.50
CA HIS A 55 -27.86 18.22 9.57
C HIS A 55 -26.92 17.07 9.95
N LEU A 56 -26.77 16.09 9.07
CA LEU A 56 -25.92 14.94 9.27
C LEU A 56 -24.63 15.14 8.47
N VAL A 57 -23.49 14.95 9.11
CA VAL A 57 -22.16 15.06 8.49
C VAL A 57 -21.41 13.75 8.67
N ASP A 58 -21.03 13.10 7.57
CA ASP A 58 -20.19 11.90 7.59
C ASP A 58 -18.70 12.28 7.63
N LEU A 59 -18.05 11.99 8.76
CA LEU A 59 -16.63 12.22 8.93
C LEU A 59 -15.81 11.06 8.36
N PRO A 60 -14.59 11.27 7.91
CA PRO A 60 -13.70 10.20 7.48
C PRO A 60 -13.55 9.12 8.56
N GLY A 61 -13.51 7.86 8.13
CA GLY A 61 -13.24 6.75 9.06
C GLY A 61 -11.82 6.83 9.61
N THR A 62 -11.69 6.79 10.94
CA THR A 62 -10.40 6.91 11.61
C THR A 62 -10.31 5.98 12.81
N TYR A 63 -9.10 5.51 13.14
CA TYR A 63 -8.84 4.70 14.34
C TYR A 63 -8.45 5.56 15.53
N SER A 64 -8.01 6.79 15.29
CA SER A 64 -7.51 7.71 16.29
C SER A 64 -7.79 9.16 15.88
N LEU A 65 -7.79 10.06 16.83
CA LEU A 65 -7.87 11.53 16.63
C LEU A 65 -6.50 12.21 16.77
N THR A 66 -5.43 11.49 16.51
CA THR A 66 -4.08 12.05 16.40
C THR A 66 -3.93 12.79 15.06
N SER A 67 -3.01 13.74 14.94
CA SER A 67 -2.82 14.52 13.70
C SER A 67 -1.85 13.87 12.70
N TYR A 68 -1.84 12.54 12.60
CA TYR A 68 -0.91 11.83 11.70
C TYR A 68 -1.41 11.76 10.27
N THR A 69 -2.71 11.62 10.05
CA THR A 69 -3.33 11.60 8.72
C THR A 69 -4.17 12.84 8.47
N MET A 70 -4.45 13.14 7.19
CA MET A 70 -5.32 14.26 6.81
C MET A 70 -6.76 14.03 7.29
N GLU A 71 -7.21 12.77 7.22
CA GLU A 71 -8.52 12.33 7.66
C GLU A 71 -8.71 12.54 9.17
N GLU A 72 -7.71 12.18 9.97
CA GLU A 72 -7.71 12.39 11.43
C GLU A 72 -7.71 13.88 11.78
N THR A 73 -6.89 14.67 11.09
CA THR A 73 -6.81 16.12 11.29
C THR A 73 -8.15 16.79 10.98
N VAL A 74 -8.79 16.45 9.85
CA VAL A 74 -10.10 16.99 9.44
C VAL A 74 -11.17 16.62 10.45
N SER A 75 -11.26 15.34 10.85
CA SER A 75 -12.23 14.86 11.82
C SER A 75 -12.06 15.57 13.17
N ARG A 76 -10.82 15.70 13.66
CA ARG A 76 -10.51 16.40 14.91
C ARG A 76 -10.90 17.89 14.87
N GLN A 77 -10.55 18.58 13.77
CA GLN A 77 -10.88 20.01 13.62
C GLN A 77 -12.38 20.26 13.57
N PHE A 78 -13.14 19.40 12.87
CA PHE A 78 -14.59 19.50 12.84
C PHE A 78 -15.23 19.24 14.21
N ILE A 79 -14.77 18.23 14.94
CA ILE A 79 -15.28 17.90 16.27
C ILE A 79 -14.99 19.04 17.27
N LEU A 80 -13.81 19.68 17.16
CA LEU A 80 -13.45 20.82 18.01
C LEU A 80 -14.16 22.12 17.62
N SER A 81 -14.78 22.18 16.44
CA SER A 81 -15.52 23.37 16.01
C SER A 81 -16.86 23.50 16.76
N ASP A 82 -17.44 24.70 16.69
CA ASP A 82 -18.77 24.98 17.24
C ASP A 82 -19.90 24.58 16.26
N GLU A 83 -19.54 23.98 15.10
CA GLU A 83 -20.51 23.56 14.10
C GLU A 83 -21.23 22.25 14.45
N VAL A 84 -20.65 21.41 15.33
CA VAL A 84 -21.20 20.13 15.72
C VAL A 84 -21.81 20.16 17.13
N ASP A 85 -23.05 19.75 17.24
CA ASP A 85 -23.78 19.69 18.52
C ASP A 85 -23.57 18.35 19.20
N VAL A 86 -23.70 17.22 18.47
CA VAL A 86 -23.60 15.86 19.00
C VAL A 86 -22.82 14.98 18.06
N ILE A 87 -22.07 14.04 18.61
CA ILE A 87 -21.29 13.06 17.86
C ILE A 87 -21.92 11.69 18.02
N ILE A 88 -22.22 11.03 16.92
CA ILE A 88 -22.54 9.61 16.89
C ILE A 88 -21.27 8.84 16.53
N ASN A 89 -20.70 8.17 17.52
CA ASN A 89 -19.58 7.27 17.32
C ASN A 89 -20.08 5.87 16.95
N VAL A 90 -19.78 5.41 15.73
CA VAL A 90 -20.19 4.10 15.24
C VAL A 90 -19.12 3.08 15.57
N ALA A 91 -19.42 2.17 16.49
CA ALA A 91 -18.55 1.10 16.93
C ALA A 91 -18.98 -0.25 16.36
N ASP A 92 -18.04 -1.08 16.00
CA ASP A 92 -18.28 -2.48 15.62
C ASP A 92 -18.43 -3.33 16.90
N ALA A 93 -19.62 -3.79 17.18
CA ALA A 93 -19.93 -4.62 18.34
C ALA A 93 -19.19 -5.97 18.32
N SER A 94 -18.88 -6.48 17.13
CA SER A 94 -18.15 -7.74 16.96
C SER A 94 -16.65 -7.62 17.22
N ALA A 95 -16.13 -6.37 17.25
CA ALA A 95 -14.74 -6.02 17.53
C ALA A 95 -14.69 -4.81 18.48
N LEU A 96 -15.33 -4.94 19.62
CA LEU A 96 -15.58 -3.84 20.57
C LEU A 96 -14.28 -3.24 21.12
N GLU A 97 -13.31 -4.06 21.49
CA GLU A 97 -12.00 -3.64 22.02
C GLU A 97 -11.34 -2.57 21.16
N ARG A 98 -11.34 -2.79 19.86
CA ARG A 98 -10.76 -1.87 18.88
C ARG A 98 -11.55 -0.57 18.74
N SER A 99 -12.87 -0.67 18.80
CA SER A 99 -13.76 0.48 18.60
C SER A 99 -13.75 1.43 19.80
N LEU A 100 -13.49 0.92 21.00
CA LEU A 100 -13.47 1.70 22.22
C LEU A 100 -12.30 2.68 22.32
N TYR A 101 -11.18 2.45 21.62
CA TYR A 101 -10.04 3.38 21.65
C TYR A 101 -10.43 4.77 21.12
N LEU A 102 -11.11 4.81 19.97
CA LEU A 102 -11.64 6.06 19.41
C LEU A 102 -12.70 6.66 20.33
N THR A 103 -13.57 5.81 20.93
CA THR A 103 -14.60 6.25 21.88
C THR A 103 -13.98 7.01 23.06
N LEU A 104 -12.91 6.47 23.67
CA LEU A 104 -12.22 7.14 24.78
C LEU A 104 -11.63 8.48 24.37
N GLN A 105 -11.04 8.58 23.18
CA GLN A 105 -10.52 9.85 22.69
C GLN A 105 -11.61 10.90 22.43
N LEU A 106 -12.81 10.47 21.99
CA LEU A 106 -13.95 11.36 21.83
C LEU A 106 -14.49 11.85 23.18
N LEU A 107 -14.52 10.99 24.20
CA LEU A 107 -14.90 11.37 25.56
C LEU A 107 -13.94 12.41 26.16
N GLU A 108 -12.64 12.27 25.91
CA GLU A 108 -11.64 13.24 26.36
C GLU A 108 -11.83 14.62 25.73
N LEU A 109 -12.42 14.72 24.53
CA LEU A 109 -12.73 16.00 23.88
C LEU A 109 -13.84 16.79 24.55
N GLY A 110 -14.71 16.15 25.35
CA GLY A 110 -15.76 16.79 26.13
C GLY A 110 -16.97 17.27 25.32
N LYS A 111 -17.16 16.76 24.10
CA LYS A 111 -18.38 16.97 23.30
C LYS A 111 -19.42 15.88 23.63
N PRO A 112 -20.73 16.15 23.51
CA PRO A 112 -21.74 15.12 23.66
C PRO A 112 -21.55 13.97 22.66
N VAL A 113 -21.39 12.74 23.16
CA VAL A 113 -21.16 11.53 22.34
C VAL A 113 -22.23 10.50 22.62
N VAL A 114 -22.79 9.90 21.58
CA VAL A 114 -23.64 8.72 21.64
C VAL A 114 -22.95 7.57 20.93
N LEU A 115 -22.79 6.43 21.59
CA LEU A 115 -22.16 5.24 21.01
C LEU A 115 -23.22 4.40 20.26
N ALA A 116 -23.13 4.35 18.94
CA ALA A 116 -23.91 3.44 18.12
C ALA A 116 -23.19 2.10 18.00
N LEU A 117 -23.62 1.11 18.76
CA LEU A 117 -23.06 -0.23 18.78
C LEU A 117 -23.61 -1.03 17.59
N ASN A 118 -22.95 -0.93 16.44
CA ASN A 118 -23.40 -1.50 15.16
C ASN A 118 -23.00 -2.98 15.01
N MET A 119 -23.55 -3.65 14.00
CA MET A 119 -23.31 -5.07 13.71
C MET A 119 -23.84 -6.04 14.79
N MET A 120 -24.86 -5.66 15.52
CA MET A 120 -25.50 -6.53 16.53
C MET A 120 -26.05 -7.83 15.92
N ASP A 121 -26.42 -7.84 14.65
CA ASP A 121 -26.80 -9.06 13.92
C ASP A 121 -25.65 -10.07 13.77
N ILE A 122 -24.40 -9.60 13.76
CA ILE A 122 -23.20 -10.44 13.75
C ILE A 122 -22.93 -10.98 15.15
N VAL A 123 -23.06 -10.14 16.18
CA VAL A 123 -22.92 -10.52 17.60
C VAL A 123 -23.91 -11.65 17.95
N GLU A 124 -25.20 -11.47 17.58
CA GLU A 124 -26.24 -12.48 17.77
C GLU A 124 -25.90 -13.81 17.06
N LYS A 125 -25.45 -13.75 15.80
CA LYS A 125 -25.04 -14.94 15.03
C LYS A 125 -23.85 -15.67 15.62
N ARG A 126 -22.91 -14.95 16.25
CA ARG A 126 -21.74 -15.54 16.90
C ARG A 126 -22.01 -16.07 18.28
N GLY A 127 -23.22 -15.84 18.82
CA GLY A 127 -23.57 -16.21 20.17
C GLY A 127 -22.77 -15.47 21.24
N MET A 128 -22.27 -14.27 20.89
CA MET A 128 -21.64 -13.35 21.84
C MET A 128 -22.73 -12.61 22.60
N GLU A 129 -22.49 -12.30 23.87
CA GLU A 129 -23.41 -11.54 24.71
C GLU A 129 -22.68 -10.35 25.31
N ILE A 130 -23.18 -9.14 25.02
CA ILE A 130 -22.65 -7.86 25.50
C ILE A 130 -23.62 -7.31 26.54
N ASP A 131 -23.10 -6.96 27.70
CA ASP A 131 -23.90 -6.30 28.75
C ASP A 131 -24.15 -4.84 28.36
N LEU A 132 -25.36 -4.61 27.81
CA LEU A 132 -25.83 -3.29 27.37
C LEU A 132 -26.19 -2.36 28.52
N TYR A 133 -26.21 -2.82 29.78
CA TYR A 133 -26.40 -2.00 30.96
C TYR A 133 -25.05 -1.56 31.54
N ARG A 134 -24.10 -2.46 31.59
CA ARG A 134 -22.77 -2.20 32.14
C ARG A 134 -21.90 -1.31 31.26
N LEU A 135 -21.99 -1.46 29.96
CA LEU A 135 -21.17 -0.68 29.02
C LEU A 135 -21.46 0.84 29.09
N PRO A 136 -22.72 1.31 29.04
CA PRO A 136 -23.05 2.73 29.26
C PRO A 136 -22.57 3.25 30.61
N GLU A 137 -22.70 2.45 31.66
CA GLU A 137 -22.29 2.80 33.02
C GLU A 137 -20.78 3.03 33.11
N MET A 138 -19.97 2.18 32.47
CA MET A 138 -18.52 2.32 32.48
C MET A 138 -18.01 3.47 31.59
N LEU A 139 -18.68 3.74 30.47
CA LEU A 139 -18.30 4.81 29.54
C LEU A 139 -18.90 6.19 29.92
N GLY A 140 -19.97 6.22 30.69
CA GLY A 140 -20.68 7.45 31.05
C GLY A 140 -21.44 8.09 29.88
N ILE A 141 -21.79 7.34 28.83
CA ILE A 141 -22.49 7.82 27.64
C ILE A 141 -23.60 6.85 27.22
N PRO A 142 -24.64 7.34 26.49
CA PRO A 142 -25.64 6.46 25.91
C PRO A 142 -25.02 5.49 24.90
N VAL A 143 -25.36 4.22 25.04
CA VAL A 143 -24.96 3.15 24.12
C VAL A 143 -26.19 2.53 23.50
N ILE A 144 -26.35 2.66 22.21
CA ILE A 144 -27.51 2.19 21.45
C ILE A 144 -27.15 1.04 20.55
N PRO A 145 -27.68 -0.16 20.78
CA PRO A 145 -27.47 -1.30 19.90
C PRO A 145 -28.20 -1.09 18.57
N VAL A 146 -27.46 -1.19 17.46
CA VAL A 146 -28.01 -0.98 16.13
C VAL A 146 -27.53 -2.08 15.15
N SER A 147 -28.32 -2.29 14.11
CA SER A 147 -27.92 -3.01 12.92
C SER A 147 -28.29 -2.18 11.69
N ALA A 148 -27.30 -1.49 11.13
CA ALA A 148 -27.49 -0.64 9.95
C ALA A 148 -28.04 -1.45 8.75
N ARG A 149 -27.58 -2.71 8.60
CA ARG A 149 -28.01 -3.61 7.53
C ARG A 149 -29.48 -4.03 7.66
N GLN A 150 -29.94 -4.27 8.89
CA GLN A 150 -31.32 -4.67 9.18
C GLN A 150 -32.24 -3.49 9.51
N ARG A 151 -31.71 -2.27 9.55
CA ARG A 151 -32.41 -1.04 9.95
C ARG A 151 -33.06 -1.12 11.33
N ARG A 152 -32.40 -1.81 12.29
CA ARG A 152 -32.85 -1.92 13.68
C ARG A 152 -32.18 -0.86 14.55
N GLY A 153 -32.92 -0.27 15.46
CA GLY A 153 -32.41 0.68 16.48
C GLY A 153 -32.13 2.09 15.96
N LEU A 154 -32.44 2.40 14.68
CA LEU A 154 -32.11 3.69 14.07
C LEU A 154 -32.87 4.85 14.71
N ASP A 155 -34.18 4.70 14.92
CA ASP A 155 -35.03 5.73 15.54
C ASP A 155 -34.59 6.02 16.97
N ILE A 156 -34.23 4.98 17.73
CA ILE A 156 -33.75 5.10 19.11
C ILE A 156 -32.43 5.86 19.16
N LEU A 157 -31.52 5.57 18.21
CA LEU A 157 -30.22 6.24 18.11
C LEU A 157 -30.38 7.73 17.84
N LEU A 158 -31.24 8.10 16.91
CA LEU A 158 -31.48 9.50 16.58
C LEU A 158 -32.14 10.25 17.74
N HIS A 159 -33.12 9.61 18.39
CA HIS A 159 -33.78 10.15 19.58
C HIS A 159 -32.80 10.36 20.75
N ALA A 160 -31.92 9.37 20.99
CA ALA A 160 -30.86 9.50 21.99
C ALA A 160 -29.90 10.64 21.67
N ALA A 161 -29.50 10.82 20.40
CA ALA A 161 -28.65 11.92 19.99
C ALA A 161 -29.32 13.29 20.17
N ALA A 162 -30.60 13.41 19.82
CA ALA A 162 -31.36 14.65 19.98
C ALA A 162 -31.50 15.07 21.43
N HIS A 163 -31.73 14.12 22.33
CA HIS A 163 -31.88 14.42 23.79
C HIS A 163 -30.53 14.63 24.49
N HIS A 164 -29.45 14.04 23.98
CA HIS A 164 -28.12 14.15 24.58
C HIS A 164 -27.46 15.51 24.35
N LYS A 165 -27.93 16.29 23.40
CA LYS A 165 -27.48 17.68 23.15
C LYS A 165 -27.57 18.56 24.40
N ASP A 166 -28.64 18.42 25.15
CA ASP A 166 -28.95 19.26 26.32
C ASP A 166 -28.26 18.78 27.62
N CYS A 167 -27.62 17.61 27.59
CA CYS A 167 -26.90 17.06 28.73
C CYS A 167 -25.46 17.63 28.79
N THR A 168 -25.36 18.91 29.12
CA THR A 168 -24.06 19.55 29.41
C THR A 168 -23.65 19.43 30.89
N ASP A 169 -24.53 18.93 31.73
CA ASP A 169 -24.31 18.77 33.16
C ASP A 169 -23.68 17.40 33.46
N PRO A 170 -22.52 17.33 34.14
CA PRO A 170 -21.91 16.06 34.54
C PRO A 170 -22.83 15.12 35.28
N ASP A 171 -23.79 15.67 36.07
CA ASP A 171 -24.78 14.91 36.81
C ASP A 171 -25.85 14.21 35.97
N CYS A 172 -26.06 14.64 34.72
CA CYS A 172 -26.96 13.98 33.77
C CYS A 172 -26.41 12.66 33.19
N LEU A 173 -25.09 12.47 33.23
CA LEU A 173 -24.40 11.47 32.44
C LEU A 173 -24.06 10.21 33.22
N ILE A 174 -24.07 10.23 34.59
CA ILE A 174 -23.32 9.19 35.27
C ILE A 174 -23.91 8.81 36.61
N HIS A 175 -24.46 7.63 36.71
CA HIS A 175 -24.43 6.85 37.93
C HIS A 175 -23.09 6.12 38.01
N HIS A 176 -22.02 6.85 38.35
CA HIS A 176 -20.74 6.20 38.59
C HIS A 176 -20.84 5.26 39.78
N HIS A 177 -20.60 3.98 39.55
CA HIS A 177 -20.25 3.11 40.65
C HIS A 177 -18.97 3.62 41.29
N LYS A 178 -19.00 3.86 42.61
CA LYS A 178 -17.81 4.13 43.41
C LYS A 178 -16.85 2.93 43.30
N VAL A 179 -16.06 2.91 42.24
CA VAL A 179 -14.87 2.04 42.20
C VAL A 179 -13.96 2.59 43.30
N ARG A 180 -13.63 1.79 44.29
CA ARG A 180 -12.65 2.13 45.31
C ARG A 180 -11.30 2.29 44.56
N SER A 181 -11.03 3.53 44.12
CA SER A 181 -9.75 3.84 43.48
C SER A 181 -8.64 3.73 44.52
N LYS A 182 -7.56 3.09 44.14
CA LYS A 182 -6.29 3.09 44.88
C LYS A 182 -5.49 4.37 44.60
N HIS A 183 -6.06 5.28 43.81
CA HIS A 183 -5.39 6.49 43.35
C HIS A 183 -5.62 7.65 44.27
N ARG A 184 -4.66 8.56 44.37
CA ARG A 184 -4.64 9.78 45.17
C ARG A 184 -5.67 10.82 44.67
N HIS A 185 -5.94 10.80 43.35
CA HIS A 185 -6.89 11.66 42.67
C HIS A 185 -8.24 10.96 42.50
N ASP A 186 -9.30 11.53 43.08
CA ASP A 186 -10.67 11.01 42.99
C ASP A 186 -11.47 11.84 41.95
N HIS A 187 -11.08 11.76 40.69
CA HIS A 187 -11.73 12.42 39.54
C HIS A 187 -12.74 11.48 38.83
N HIS A 188 -13.03 10.31 39.37
CA HIS A 188 -13.94 9.34 38.75
C HIS A 188 -15.39 9.82 38.66
N SER A 189 -15.77 10.87 39.39
CA SER A 189 -17.07 11.51 39.24
C SER A 189 -17.16 12.51 38.10
N GLU A 190 -15.99 12.93 37.53
CA GLU A 190 -15.93 13.96 36.51
C GLU A 190 -15.52 13.40 35.14
N TYR A 191 -14.76 12.27 35.10
CA TYR A 191 -14.19 11.71 33.87
C TYR A 191 -14.42 10.21 33.80
N ALA A 192 -14.73 9.72 32.59
CA ALA A 192 -14.89 8.27 32.32
C ALA A 192 -13.59 7.49 32.57
N MET A 193 -12.43 8.11 32.29
CA MET A 193 -11.12 7.52 32.50
C MET A 193 -10.21 8.47 33.29
N VAL A 194 -9.56 7.93 34.32
CA VAL A 194 -8.56 8.62 35.16
C VAL A 194 -7.23 7.91 34.95
N TYR A 195 -6.17 8.69 34.67
CA TYR A 195 -4.84 8.17 34.46
C TYR A 195 -4.10 7.90 35.79
N SER A 196 -2.91 7.37 35.71
CA SER A 196 -2.05 7.18 36.88
C SER A 196 -1.76 8.53 37.58
N ASP A 197 -1.52 8.48 38.91
CA ASP A 197 -1.21 9.67 39.73
C ASP A 197 -0.09 10.54 39.13
N GLU A 198 0.92 9.92 38.47
CA GLU A 198 2.00 10.65 37.82
C GLU A 198 1.50 11.52 36.66
N ILE A 199 0.59 11.01 35.83
CA ILE A 199 0.03 11.73 34.68
C ILE A 199 -0.97 12.79 35.16
N GLU A 200 -1.83 12.45 36.13
CA GLU A 200 -2.81 13.39 36.67
C GLU A 200 -2.14 14.56 37.40
N ASP A 201 -1.10 14.33 38.22
CA ASP A 201 -0.30 15.39 38.86
C ASP A 201 0.30 16.36 37.82
N LYS A 202 0.71 15.85 36.66
CA LYS A 202 1.25 16.68 35.56
C LYS A 202 0.13 17.46 34.84
N ILE A 203 -1.01 16.84 34.59
CA ILE A 203 -2.19 17.51 34.02
C ILE A 203 -2.59 18.67 34.92
N ASP A 204 -2.67 18.45 36.25
CA ASP A 204 -3.05 19.47 37.23
C ASP A 204 -2.05 20.62 37.31
N GLN A 205 -0.77 20.40 37.00
CA GLN A 205 0.24 21.46 36.90
C GLN A 205 0.17 22.24 35.58
N ILE A 206 -0.24 21.60 34.47
CA ILE A 206 -0.33 22.25 33.15
C ILE A 206 -1.61 23.08 33.03
N MET A 207 -2.75 22.58 33.55
CA MET A 207 -4.07 23.22 33.41
C MET A 207 -4.10 24.69 33.89
N PRO A 208 -3.56 25.08 35.07
CA PRO A 208 -3.55 26.47 35.52
C PRO A 208 -2.76 27.40 34.59
N GLU A 209 -1.63 26.92 34.03
CA GLU A 209 -0.82 27.70 33.11
C GLU A 209 -1.54 27.89 31.76
N LEU A 210 -2.26 26.87 31.27
CA LEU A 210 -3.12 26.98 30.09
C LEU A 210 -4.25 27.98 30.33
N LYS A 211 -4.94 27.92 31.49
CA LYS A 211 -6.01 28.86 31.86
C LYS A 211 -5.52 30.29 31.93
N ARG A 212 -4.29 30.50 32.46
CA ARG A 212 -3.68 31.83 32.56
C ARG A 212 -3.32 32.37 31.19
N ARG A 213 -2.75 31.57 30.31
CA ARG A 213 -2.17 32.02 29.03
C ARG A 213 -3.20 32.05 27.90
N TYR A 214 -4.17 31.16 27.94
CA TYR A 214 -5.20 31.00 26.91
C TYR A 214 -6.62 30.92 27.53
N PRO A 215 -7.16 32.03 28.05
CA PRO A 215 -8.43 32.01 28.83
C PRO A 215 -9.68 31.68 28.01
N GLY A 216 -9.58 31.51 26.70
CA GLY A 216 -10.70 31.15 25.80
C GLY A 216 -10.70 29.72 25.34
N LEU A 217 -9.84 28.85 25.88
CA LEU A 217 -9.83 27.44 25.51
C LEU A 217 -11.01 26.68 26.15
N THR A 218 -11.63 25.86 25.34
CA THR A 218 -12.51 24.80 25.82
C THR A 218 -11.68 23.57 26.19
N ASN A 219 -12.05 22.83 27.24
CA ASN A 219 -11.42 21.58 27.67
C ASN A 219 -9.89 21.65 27.91
N TYR A 220 -9.48 22.33 28.97
CA TYR A 220 -8.07 22.46 29.36
C TYR A 220 -7.38 21.13 29.66
N ARG A 221 -8.11 20.14 30.20
CA ARG A 221 -7.59 18.82 30.49
C ARG A 221 -7.13 18.11 29.23
N TRP A 222 -7.92 18.14 28.16
CA TRP A 222 -7.56 17.54 26.88
C TRP A 222 -6.30 18.19 26.27
N HIS A 223 -6.21 19.53 26.35
CA HIS A 223 -5.03 20.24 25.87
C HIS A 223 -3.78 19.89 26.68
N ALA A 224 -3.91 19.75 28.01
CA ALA A 224 -2.82 19.31 28.88
C ALA A 224 -2.34 17.89 28.53
N LEU A 225 -3.30 16.97 28.28
CA LEU A 225 -3.00 15.61 27.87
C LEU A 225 -2.26 15.57 26.52
N LYS A 226 -2.69 16.38 25.54
CA LYS A 226 -2.03 16.48 24.23
C LYS A 226 -0.64 17.11 24.30
N LEU A 227 -0.39 18.00 25.23
CA LEU A 227 0.97 18.51 25.48
C LEU A 227 1.88 17.44 26.07
N LEU A 228 1.39 16.56 26.96
CA LEU A 228 2.14 15.42 27.48
C LEU A 228 2.41 14.34 26.42
N GLU A 229 1.50 14.18 25.45
CA GLU A 229 1.69 13.32 24.28
C GLU A 229 2.64 13.93 23.23
N GLU A 230 3.09 15.20 23.41
CA GLU A 230 3.86 15.98 22.42
C GLU A 230 3.15 16.09 21.05
N ASP A 231 1.82 16.27 21.06
CA ASP A 231 1.04 16.50 19.83
C ASP A 231 1.53 17.78 19.14
N LYS A 232 2.00 17.65 17.90
CA LYS A 232 2.68 18.74 17.18
C LYS A 232 1.80 19.97 16.96
N GLU A 233 0.54 19.75 16.57
CA GLU A 233 -0.39 20.84 16.29
C GLU A 233 -0.71 21.62 17.55
N ILE A 234 -0.94 20.92 18.66
CA ILE A 234 -1.25 21.54 19.95
C ILE A 234 -0.02 22.20 20.55
N THR A 235 1.15 21.57 20.46
CA THR A 235 2.41 22.14 20.97
C THR A 235 2.83 23.39 20.21
N GLU A 236 2.62 23.45 18.89
CA GLU A 236 2.91 24.64 18.08
C GLU A 236 1.89 25.77 18.32
N LYS A 237 0.61 25.43 18.46
CA LYS A 237 -0.48 26.41 18.61
C LYS A 237 -0.59 26.96 20.03
N TYR A 238 -0.34 26.13 21.04
CA TYR A 238 -0.48 26.46 22.47
C TYR A 238 0.82 26.14 23.26
N PRO A 239 1.94 26.79 22.96
CA PRO A 239 3.21 26.49 23.61
C PRO A 239 3.18 26.85 25.10
N VAL A 240 3.49 25.88 25.96
CA VAL A 240 3.65 26.03 27.42
C VAL A 240 5.08 25.71 27.79
N ASN A 241 5.68 26.57 28.60
CA ASN A 241 7.08 26.41 29.01
C ASN A 241 7.16 25.88 30.45
N LEU A 242 7.03 24.58 30.63
CA LEU A 242 7.14 23.86 31.90
C LEU A 242 8.14 22.70 31.77
N PRO A 243 9.46 22.97 31.70
CA PRO A 243 10.44 21.91 31.41
C PRO A 243 10.56 20.84 32.50
N GLN A 244 10.08 21.12 33.71
CA GLN A 244 10.03 20.11 34.79
C GLN A 244 8.85 19.14 34.69
N VAL A 245 7.80 19.53 33.96
CA VAL A 245 6.57 18.73 33.76
C VAL A 245 6.63 18.04 32.42
N LEU A 246 7.05 18.75 31.37
CA LEU A 246 7.24 18.27 30.00
C LEU A 246 8.68 17.79 29.81
N ASP A 247 9.12 16.86 30.64
CA ASP A 247 10.49 16.32 30.71
C ASP A 247 10.74 15.22 29.64
N ARG A 248 9.70 14.50 29.27
CA ARG A 248 9.69 13.44 28.25
C ARG A 248 8.32 13.34 27.59
N SER A 249 8.24 12.58 26.50
CA SER A 249 6.93 12.19 25.93
C SER A 249 6.28 11.11 26.78
N TYR A 250 5.03 11.32 27.12
CA TYR A 250 4.16 10.40 27.85
C TYR A 250 3.18 9.64 26.94
N GLU A 251 3.33 9.78 25.61
CA GLU A 251 2.44 9.18 24.61
C GLU A 251 2.26 7.66 24.84
N SER A 252 3.35 6.93 25.00
CA SER A 252 3.30 5.47 25.23
C SER A 252 2.61 5.09 26.52
N ASP A 253 2.82 5.85 27.61
CA ASP A 253 2.23 5.57 28.91
C ASP A 253 0.71 5.80 28.88
N ILE A 254 0.29 6.88 28.22
CA ILE A 254 -1.12 7.24 28.03
C ILE A 254 -1.82 6.20 27.15
N ILE A 255 -1.21 5.78 26.05
CA ILE A 255 -1.75 4.75 25.16
C ILE A 255 -1.92 3.43 25.91
N ASN A 256 -0.90 2.98 26.64
CA ASN A 256 -0.97 1.72 27.39
C ASN A 256 -2.10 1.75 28.44
N GLN A 257 -2.24 2.83 29.19
CA GLN A 257 -3.31 2.96 30.18
C GLN A 257 -4.71 2.98 29.55
N LYS A 258 -4.87 3.57 28.34
CA LYS A 258 -6.12 3.47 27.58
C LYS A 258 -6.44 2.01 27.24
N TYR A 259 -5.44 1.23 26.80
CA TYR A 259 -5.66 -0.19 26.49
C TYR A 259 -5.93 -1.03 27.74
N ASP A 260 -5.29 -0.75 28.85
CA ASP A 260 -5.56 -1.42 30.12
C ASP A 260 -7.01 -1.18 30.56
N PHE A 261 -7.50 0.07 30.46
CA PHE A 261 -8.88 0.42 30.76
C PHE A 261 -9.88 -0.22 29.79
N ILE A 262 -9.57 -0.27 28.49
CA ILE A 262 -10.39 -1.01 27.49
C ILE A 262 -10.44 -2.50 27.85
N GLY A 263 -9.31 -3.09 28.26
CA GLY A 263 -9.25 -4.48 28.70
C GLY A 263 -10.14 -4.76 29.91
N GLU A 264 -10.22 -3.81 30.85
CA GLU A 264 -11.12 -3.87 32.00
C GLU A 264 -12.61 -3.82 31.57
N ILE A 265 -12.96 -2.85 30.68
CA ILE A 265 -14.31 -2.75 30.12
C ILE A 265 -14.71 -4.07 29.43
N ILE A 266 -13.86 -4.60 28.56
CA ILE A 266 -14.14 -5.83 27.83
C ILE A 266 -14.31 -7.01 28.78
N GLY A 267 -13.49 -7.08 29.84
CA GLY A 267 -13.56 -8.14 30.86
C GLY A 267 -14.88 -8.15 31.64
N GLU A 268 -15.48 -6.96 31.87
CA GLU A 268 -16.75 -6.84 32.58
C GLU A 268 -18.00 -6.92 31.69
N VAL A 269 -17.89 -6.46 30.45
CA VAL A 269 -19.03 -6.27 29.53
C VAL A 269 -19.29 -7.50 28.65
N LEU A 270 -18.25 -8.25 28.27
CA LEU A 270 -18.43 -9.47 27.48
C LEU A 270 -18.71 -10.67 28.39
N LEU A 271 -20.01 -11.02 28.52
CA LEU A 271 -20.49 -12.09 29.39
C LEU A 271 -20.15 -13.48 28.87
N HIS A 272 -20.15 -13.66 27.55
CA HIS A 272 -19.74 -14.90 26.89
C HIS A 272 -18.66 -14.57 25.87
N LYS A 273 -17.40 -14.75 26.27
CA LYS A 273 -16.25 -14.70 25.40
C LYS A 273 -16.19 -16.06 24.72
N GLU A 274 -16.67 -16.09 23.45
CA GLU A 274 -16.34 -17.14 22.50
C GLU A 274 -17.24 -18.36 22.30
N ARG A 275 -17.77 -18.39 21.08
CA ARG A 275 -17.26 -19.38 20.11
C ARG A 275 -16.41 -18.63 19.07
N GLN A 276 -15.26 -18.07 19.49
CA GLN A 276 -14.21 -17.73 18.55
C GLN A 276 -13.86 -19.02 17.84
N ASP A 277 -13.78 -18.98 16.52
CA ASP A 277 -13.43 -20.12 15.70
C ASP A 277 -12.09 -20.70 16.20
N LEU A 278 -12.14 -21.79 16.96
CA LEU A 278 -10.97 -22.57 17.40
C LEU A 278 -10.03 -22.88 16.24
N LEU A 279 -10.57 -22.86 15.01
CA LEU A 279 -9.81 -23.02 13.77
C LEU A 279 -8.96 -21.79 13.45
N THR A 280 -9.51 -20.57 13.61
CA THR A 280 -8.77 -19.30 13.38
C THR A 280 -7.64 -19.17 14.38
N GLU A 281 -7.86 -19.42 15.66
CA GLU A 281 -6.80 -19.39 16.67
C GLU A 281 -5.70 -20.44 16.44
N ARG A 282 -6.06 -21.68 16.07
CA ARG A 282 -5.09 -22.70 15.74
C ARG A 282 -4.29 -22.35 14.49
N ALA A 283 -4.95 -21.81 13.46
CA ALA A 283 -4.30 -21.35 12.26
C ALA A 283 -3.35 -20.18 12.56
N ASP A 284 -3.79 -19.20 13.34
CA ASP A 284 -2.97 -18.04 13.71
C ASP A 284 -1.78 -18.44 14.58
N LYS A 285 -1.93 -19.37 15.52
CA LYS A 285 -0.83 -19.92 16.29
C LYS A 285 0.31 -20.48 15.43
N LEU A 286 -0.04 -21.07 14.27
CA LEU A 286 0.92 -21.60 13.31
C LEU A 286 1.43 -20.50 12.36
N LEU A 287 0.51 -19.72 11.77
CA LEU A 287 0.81 -18.76 10.71
C LEU A 287 1.51 -17.48 11.22
N THR A 288 1.32 -17.12 12.49
CA THR A 288 1.99 -15.97 13.14
C THR A 288 3.15 -16.37 14.03
N SER A 289 3.50 -17.67 14.09
CA SER A 289 4.60 -18.15 14.91
C SER A 289 5.96 -17.62 14.43
N LYS A 290 6.87 -17.29 15.35
CA LYS A 290 8.21 -16.74 15.02
C LYS A 290 9.06 -17.65 14.12
N VAL A 291 8.80 -18.97 14.12
CA VAL A 291 9.59 -19.96 13.39
C VAL A 291 8.90 -20.43 12.12
N TRP A 292 7.59 -20.75 12.19
CA TRP A 292 6.87 -21.38 11.09
C TRP A 292 6.25 -20.40 10.10
N SER A 293 6.04 -19.14 10.49
CA SER A 293 5.39 -18.13 9.63
C SER A 293 6.16 -17.89 8.33
N ILE A 294 7.48 -17.77 8.38
CA ILE A 294 8.31 -17.50 7.19
C ILE A 294 8.34 -18.71 6.24
N PRO A 295 8.63 -19.97 6.68
CA PRO A 295 8.56 -21.13 5.82
C PRO A 295 7.19 -21.35 5.17
N ILE A 296 6.09 -21.20 5.92
CA ILE A 296 4.74 -21.35 5.38
C ILE A 296 4.46 -20.27 4.35
N PHE A 297 4.81 -19.03 4.66
CA PHE A 297 4.68 -17.93 3.73
C PHE A 297 5.45 -18.19 2.42
N LEU A 298 6.71 -18.62 2.49
CA LEU A 298 7.50 -18.95 1.31
C LEU A 298 6.86 -20.11 0.53
N GLY A 299 6.30 -21.11 1.22
CA GLY A 299 5.57 -22.21 0.59
C GLY A 299 4.33 -21.74 -0.19
N ILE A 300 3.50 -20.89 0.41
CA ILE A 300 2.30 -20.33 -0.24
C ILE A 300 2.70 -19.48 -1.45
N MET A 301 3.76 -18.68 -1.32
CA MET A 301 4.25 -17.86 -2.43
C MET A 301 4.86 -18.72 -3.55
N ALA A 302 5.59 -19.78 -3.20
CA ALA A 302 6.11 -20.72 -4.19
C ALA A 302 4.96 -21.38 -4.99
N VAL A 303 3.87 -21.77 -4.32
CA VAL A 303 2.68 -22.29 -5.00
C VAL A 303 2.04 -21.22 -5.89
N THR A 304 1.90 -19.99 -5.40
CA THR A 304 1.35 -18.87 -6.17
C THR A 304 2.16 -18.61 -7.44
N PHE A 305 3.47 -18.53 -7.33
CA PHE A 305 4.34 -18.33 -8.49
C PHE A 305 4.36 -19.54 -9.41
N PHE A 306 4.39 -20.76 -8.87
CA PHE A 306 4.31 -21.97 -9.67
C PHE A 306 3.03 -22.02 -10.52
N LEU A 307 1.87 -21.74 -9.92
CA LEU A 307 0.61 -21.66 -10.65
C LEU A 307 0.64 -20.55 -11.71
N THR A 308 1.14 -19.38 -11.36
CA THR A 308 1.21 -18.22 -12.25
C THR A 308 2.07 -18.52 -13.49
N PHE A 309 3.23 -19.12 -13.30
CA PHE A 309 4.15 -19.37 -14.42
C PHE A 309 3.80 -20.65 -15.16
N THR A 310 3.42 -21.72 -14.48
CA THR A 310 3.12 -22.98 -15.19
C THR A 310 1.81 -22.86 -16.00
N ILE A 311 0.73 -22.41 -15.38
CA ILE A 311 -0.56 -22.27 -16.05
C ILE A 311 -0.54 -21.04 -16.97
N GLY A 312 0.04 -19.94 -16.51
CA GLY A 312 0.14 -18.70 -17.27
C GLY A 312 0.95 -18.86 -18.54
N ASP A 313 2.12 -19.49 -18.46
CA ASP A 313 2.98 -19.72 -19.65
C ASP A 313 2.37 -20.75 -20.60
N TRP A 314 1.65 -21.74 -20.09
CA TRP A 314 0.90 -22.67 -20.93
C TRP A 314 -0.18 -21.95 -21.76
N ILE A 315 -0.96 -21.07 -21.13
CA ILE A 315 -1.97 -20.26 -21.84
C ILE A 315 -1.30 -19.23 -22.76
N LYS A 316 -0.20 -18.61 -22.31
CA LYS A 316 0.60 -17.65 -23.09
C LYS A 316 1.05 -18.25 -24.43
N GLY A 317 1.47 -19.53 -24.44
CA GLY A 317 1.85 -20.22 -25.69
C GLY A 317 0.76 -20.24 -26.75
N TYR A 318 -0.53 -20.37 -26.38
CA TYR A 318 -1.63 -20.26 -27.34
C TYR A 318 -1.82 -18.84 -27.88
N PHE A 319 -1.62 -17.83 -27.04
CA PHE A 319 -1.67 -16.44 -27.48
C PHE A 319 -0.50 -16.10 -28.42
N GLU A 320 0.69 -16.62 -28.16
CA GLU A 320 1.87 -16.46 -29.05
C GLU A 320 1.60 -17.08 -30.42
N LEU A 321 1.09 -18.32 -30.46
CA LEU A 321 0.69 -18.96 -31.73
C LEU A 321 -0.36 -18.14 -32.48
N GLY A 322 -1.33 -17.54 -31.78
CA GLY A 322 -2.34 -16.69 -32.40
C GLY A 322 -1.76 -15.41 -32.99
N ILE A 323 -0.81 -14.79 -32.30
CA ILE A 323 -0.12 -13.56 -32.77
C ILE A 323 0.80 -13.88 -33.95
N ASP A 324 1.54 -15.00 -33.92
CA ASP A 324 2.41 -15.44 -34.99
C ASP A 324 1.58 -15.74 -36.26
N TRP A 325 0.43 -16.41 -36.09
CA TRP A 325 -0.51 -16.61 -37.19
C TRP A 325 -1.01 -15.29 -37.78
N LEU A 326 -1.41 -14.33 -36.90
CA LEU A 326 -1.88 -13.00 -37.32
C LEU A 326 -0.76 -12.22 -38.06
N SER A 327 0.45 -12.29 -37.56
CA SER A 327 1.65 -11.69 -38.18
C SER A 327 1.91 -12.30 -39.54
N GLY A 328 1.83 -13.61 -39.68
CA GLY A 328 1.97 -14.32 -40.96
C GLY A 328 0.88 -13.95 -41.97
N VAL A 329 -0.36 -13.86 -41.54
CA VAL A 329 -1.48 -13.41 -42.41
C VAL A 329 -1.29 -11.95 -42.83
N ALA A 330 -0.90 -11.06 -41.90
CA ALA A 330 -0.65 -9.65 -42.21
C ALA A 330 0.54 -9.50 -43.20
N GLN A 331 1.63 -10.24 -42.98
CA GLN A 331 2.80 -10.23 -43.86
C GLN A 331 2.46 -10.72 -45.27
N SER A 332 1.76 -11.84 -45.40
CA SER A 332 1.34 -12.39 -46.69
C SER A 332 0.32 -11.47 -47.39
N GLY A 333 -0.61 -10.88 -46.66
CA GLY A 333 -1.56 -9.92 -47.22
C GLY A 333 -0.89 -8.65 -47.73
N LEU A 334 0.03 -8.08 -46.96
CA LEU A 334 0.78 -6.86 -47.35
C LEU A 334 1.72 -7.11 -48.53
N THR A 335 2.34 -8.29 -48.62
CA THR A 335 3.15 -8.69 -49.77
C THR A 335 2.31 -8.89 -51.03
N ALA A 336 1.11 -9.46 -50.93
CA ALA A 336 0.17 -9.63 -52.02
C ALA A 336 -0.30 -8.28 -52.63
N VAL A 337 -0.43 -7.24 -51.79
CA VAL A 337 -0.82 -5.88 -52.21
C VAL A 337 0.42 -5.05 -52.66
N HIS A 338 1.62 -5.66 -52.69
CA HIS A 338 2.90 -4.99 -53.00
C HIS A 338 3.18 -3.80 -52.07
N ALA A 339 2.80 -3.90 -50.80
CA ALA A 339 3.09 -2.86 -49.82
C ALA A 339 4.59 -2.67 -49.66
N GLY A 340 5.02 -1.43 -49.49
CA GLY A 340 6.44 -1.12 -49.29
C GLY A 340 6.98 -1.76 -48.00
N THR A 341 8.29 -2.10 -47.99
CA THR A 341 8.96 -2.76 -46.83
C THR A 341 8.78 -2.02 -45.51
N ILE A 342 8.72 -0.68 -45.54
CA ILE A 342 8.48 0.16 -44.36
C ILE A 342 7.11 -0.11 -43.77
N LEU A 343 6.06 -0.15 -44.61
CA LEU A 343 4.71 -0.37 -44.14
C LEU A 343 4.53 -1.80 -43.59
N THR A 344 5.15 -2.76 -44.19
CA THR A 344 5.14 -4.16 -43.76
C THR A 344 5.83 -4.30 -42.39
N SER A 345 7.02 -3.76 -42.20
CA SER A 345 7.72 -3.81 -40.90
C SER A 345 6.98 -3.01 -39.82
N LEU A 346 6.41 -1.84 -40.15
CA LEU A 346 5.62 -1.07 -39.21
C LEU A 346 4.39 -1.85 -38.72
N MET A 347 3.67 -2.52 -39.63
CA MET A 347 2.47 -3.26 -39.29
C MET A 347 2.78 -4.55 -38.53
N VAL A 348 3.78 -5.31 -38.97
CA VAL A 348 4.10 -6.61 -38.38
C VAL A 348 4.94 -6.43 -37.11
N ASP A 349 6.07 -5.74 -37.18
CA ASP A 349 7.02 -5.64 -36.06
C ASP A 349 6.61 -4.54 -35.08
N GLY A 350 6.15 -3.39 -35.60
CA GLY A 350 5.75 -2.24 -34.78
C GLY A 350 4.40 -2.43 -34.09
N ILE A 351 3.34 -2.67 -34.87
CA ILE A 351 1.95 -2.67 -34.35
C ILE A 351 1.58 -4.05 -33.82
N ILE A 352 1.67 -5.11 -34.66
CA ILE A 352 1.27 -6.46 -34.22
C ILE A 352 2.22 -6.97 -33.13
N GLY A 353 3.53 -6.78 -33.28
CA GLY A 353 4.52 -7.11 -32.26
C GLY A 353 4.30 -6.35 -30.94
N GLY A 354 4.03 -5.04 -31.02
CA GLY A 354 3.74 -4.21 -29.83
C GLY A 354 2.47 -4.61 -29.10
N VAL A 355 1.35 -4.79 -29.80
CA VAL A 355 0.10 -5.28 -29.23
C VAL A 355 0.25 -6.73 -28.75
N GLY A 356 0.94 -7.55 -29.52
CA GLY A 356 1.26 -8.92 -29.20
C GLY A 356 1.90 -9.06 -27.82
N THR A 357 2.93 -8.29 -27.55
CA THR A 357 3.61 -8.28 -26.24
C THR A 357 2.65 -8.00 -25.08
N ILE A 358 1.69 -7.08 -25.26
CA ILE A 358 0.70 -6.75 -24.21
C ILE A 358 -0.24 -7.93 -23.95
N VAL A 359 -0.72 -8.57 -25.03
CA VAL A 359 -1.71 -9.64 -24.97
C VAL A 359 -1.11 -10.95 -24.46
N THR A 360 0.14 -11.26 -24.82
CA THR A 360 0.85 -12.46 -24.35
C THR A 360 1.13 -12.46 -22.85
N PHE A 361 1.28 -11.30 -22.21
CA PHE A 361 1.43 -11.22 -20.75
C PHE A 361 0.13 -11.26 -19.97
N LEU A 362 -1.01 -11.07 -20.63
CA LEU A 362 -2.31 -11.00 -19.96
C LEU A 362 -2.67 -12.26 -19.14
N PRO A 363 -2.44 -13.51 -19.61
CA PRO A 363 -2.72 -14.71 -18.83
C PRO A 363 -1.93 -14.80 -17.52
N ASN A 364 -0.64 -14.49 -17.55
CA ASN A 364 0.21 -14.52 -16.36
C ASN A 364 -0.24 -13.48 -15.33
N ILE A 365 -0.59 -12.29 -15.78
CA ILE A 365 -1.11 -11.22 -14.93
C ILE A 365 -2.47 -11.60 -14.33
N LEU A 366 -3.36 -12.21 -15.12
CA LEU A 366 -4.67 -12.67 -14.67
C LEU A 366 -4.54 -13.70 -13.54
N ILE A 367 -3.71 -14.73 -13.72
CA ILE A 367 -3.51 -15.77 -12.71
C ILE A 367 -2.85 -15.22 -11.46
N LEU A 368 -1.86 -14.33 -11.61
CA LEU A 368 -1.22 -13.67 -10.48
C LEU A 368 -2.23 -12.87 -9.65
N PHE A 369 -3.04 -12.02 -10.30
CA PHE A 369 -4.06 -11.25 -9.59
C PHE A 369 -5.16 -12.13 -8.99
N LEU A 370 -5.52 -13.25 -9.64
CA LEU A 370 -6.46 -14.21 -9.07
C LEU A 370 -5.93 -14.83 -7.77
N CYS A 371 -4.69 -15.31 -7.77
CA CYS A 371 -4.06 -15.88 -6.58
C CYS A 371 -3.96 -14.84 -5.46
N LEU A 372 -3.56 -13.60 -5.81
CA LEU A 372 -3.45 -12.51 -4.84
C LEU A 372 -4.80 -12.12 -4.26
N ALA A 373 -5.85 -12.02 -5.09
CA ALA A 373 -7.20 -11.73 -4.63
C ALA A 373 -7.70 -12.78 -3.64
N LEU A 374 -7.41 -14.06 -3.88
CA LEU A 374 -7.75 -15.16 -2.98
C LEU A 374 -7.00 -15.03 -1.64
N LEU A 375 -5.72 -14.68 -1.66
CA LEU A 375 -4.92 -14.50 -0.45
C LEU A 375 -5.33 -13.24 0.34
N GLU A 376 -5.71 -12.16 -0.35
CA GLU A 376 -6.16 -10.92 0.25
C GLU A 376 -7.54 -11.08 0.89
N ASP A 377 -8.51 -11.62 0.15
CA ASP A 377 -9.88 -11.81 0.64
C ASP A 377 -9.97 -12.83 1.77
N SER A 378 -9.09 -13.86 1.77
CA SER A 378 -8.98 -14.81 2.87
C SER A 378 -8.48 -14.21 4.18
N GLY A 379 -7.91 -12.99 4.18
CA GLY A 379 -7.29 -12.34 5.33
C GLY A 379 -5.84 -12.78 5.62
N TYR A 380 -5.25 -13.64 4.77
CA TYR A 380 -3.88 -14.13 4.96
C TYR A 380 -2.83 -13.02 4.84
N MET A 381 -3.02 -12.05 3.92
CA MET A 381 -2.06 -10.98 3.68
C MET A 381 -1.85 -10.06 4.90
N ALA A 382 -2.87 -9.90 5.74
CA ALA A 382 -2.73 -9.16 7.00
C ALA A 382 -1.78 -9.84 8.00
N ARG A 383 -1.81 -11.20 8.06
CA ARG A 383 -0.87 -12.00 8.89
C ARG A 383 0.56 -11.88 8.41
N VAL A 384 0.75 -11.91 7.09
CA VAL A 384 2.08 -11.68 6.50
C VAL A 384 2.62 -10.30 6.89
N ALA A 385 1.80 -9.26 6.76
CA ALA A 385 2.20 -7.91 7.17
C ALA A 385 2.57 -7.84 8.65
N TYR A 386 1.78 -8.48 9.52
CA TYR A 386 2.04 -8.54 10.96
C TYR A 386 3.38 -9.23 11.28
N VAL A 387 3.64 -10.40 10.70
CA VAL A 387 4.88 -11.15 10.91
C VAL A 387 6.11 -10.37 10.43
N MET A 388 5.96 -9.66 9.32
CA MET A 388 7.05 -8.89 8.70
C MET A 388 7.28 -7.53 9.35
N GLU A 389 6.39 -7.05 10.23
CA GLU A 389 6.51 -5.74 10.89
C GLU A 389 7.85 -5.59 11.63
N GLY A 390 8.26 -6.62 12.39
CA GLY A 390 9.52 -6.59 13.13
C GLY A 390 10.78 -6.48 12.28
N ILE A 391 10.73 -6.95 11.02
CA ILE A 391 11.85 -6.85 10.06
C ILE A 391 11.78 -5.51 9.32
N MET A 392 10.59 -5.14 8.84
CA MET A 392 10.37 -3.92 8.05
C MET A 392 10.59 -2.66 8.86
N SER A 393 10.19 -2.64 10.13
CA SER A 393 10.41 -1.50 11.03
C SER A 393 11.88 -1.14 11.21
N LYS A 394 12.81 -2.13 11.22
CA LYS A 394 14.25 -1.89 11.24
C LYS A 394 14.77 -1.18 9.98
N LEU A 395 14.05 -1.32 8.87
CA LEU A 395 14.34 -0.63 7.61
C LEU A 395 13.60 0.71 7.50
N GLY A 396 12.84 1.11 8.53
CA GLY A 396 12.02 2.31 8.55
C GLY A 396 10.82 2.23 7.61
N LEU A 397 10.24 1.03 7.46
CA LEU A 397 9.06 0.71 6.66
C LEU A 397 8.04 -0.02 7.54
N SER A 398 6.77 0.08 7.23
CA SER A 398 5.72 -0.73 7.88
C SER A 398 5.69 -2.15 7.31
N GLY A 399 5.18 -3.13 8.07
CA GLY A 399 5.01 -4.50 7.60
C GLY A 399 4.15 -4.63 6.34
N LYS A 400 3.16 -3.74 6.16
CA LYS A 400 2.36 -3.64 4.93
C LYS A 400 3.23 -3.36 3.69
N ALA A 401 4.40 -2.74 3.85
CA ALA A 401 5.34 -2.47 2.76
C ALA A 401 5.95 -3.73 2.15
N PHE A 402 5.98 -4.82 2.92
CA PHE A 402 6.49 -6.11 2.44
C PHE A 402 5.67 -6.68 1.28
N ILE A 403 4.34 -6.45 1.27
CA ILE A 403 3.44 -6.95 0.23
C ILE A 403 3.81 -6.42 -1.17
N PRO A 404 3.93 -5.09 -1.40
CA PRO A 404 4.43 -4.57 -2.67
C PRO A 404 5.82 -5.10 -3.04
N MET A 405 6.75 -5.20 -2.08
CA MET A 405 8.10 -5.71 -2.36
C MET A 405 8.07 -7.15 -2.84
N LEU A 406 7.25 -7.99 -2.23
CA LEU A 406 7.06 -9.37 -2.63
C LEU A 406 6.48 -9.50 -4.05
N LEU A 407 5.44 -8.73 -4.35
CA LEU A 407 4.83 -8.69 -5.69
C LEU A 407 5.84 -8.31 -6.77
N GLY A 408 6.86 -7.54 -6.40
CA GLY A 408 7.97 -7.14 -7.27
C GLY A 408 8.73 -8.32 -7.86
N PHE A 409 8.77 -9.48 -7.21
CA PHE A 409 9.37 -10.70 -7.76
C PHE A 409 8.55 -11.31 -8.91
N GLY A 410 7.25 -11.11 -8.92
CA GLY A 410 6.41 -11.50 -10.05
C GLY A 410 6.40 -10.44 -11.15
N CYS A 411 5.87 -9.27 -10.84
CA CYS A 411 5.78 -8.13 -11.77
C CYS A 411 5.81 -6.80 -11.02
N THR A 412 6.65 -5.88 -11.49
CA THR A 412 6.83 -4.55 -10.87
C THR A 412 5.58 -3.67 -10.97
N VAL A 413 4.77 -3.80 -12.02
CA VAL A 413 3.56 -2.99 -12.23
C VAL A 413 2.54 -3.18 -11.11
N PRO A 414 2.04 -4.41 -10.83
CA PRO A 414 1.14 -4.64 -9.71
C PRO A 414 1.77 -4.32 -8.36
N ALA A 415 3.08 -4.51 -8.22
CA ALA A 415 3.81 -4.15 -7.02
C ALA A 415 3.74 -2.64 -6.70
N ILE A 416 3.95 -1.79 -7.70
CA ILE A 416 3.80 -0.34 -7.56
C ILE A 416 2.34 0.02 -7.22
N MET A 417 1.37 -0.59 -7.89
CA MET A 417 -0.06 -0.36 -7.60
C MET A 417 -0.45 -0.76 -6.18
N ALA A 418 0.11 -1.86 -5.65
CA ALA A 418 -0.14 -2.32 -4.29
C ALA A 418 0.40 -1.34 -3.23
N SER A 419 1.34 -0.46 -3.58
CA SER A 419 1.83 0.57 -2.65
C SER A 419 0.74 1.56 -2.19
N ARG A 420 -0.42 1.60 -2.88
CA ARG A 420 -1.60 2.38 -2.46
C ARG A 420 -2.14 1.97 -1.08
N ALA A 421 -1.94 0.71 -0.68
CA ALA A 421 -2.35 0.20 0.62
C ALA A 421 -1.59 0.84 1.79
N LEU A 422 -0.52 1.60 1.51
CA LEU A 422 0.26 2.31 2.51
C LEU A 422 -0.36 3.69 2.78
N GLU A 423 -0.62 3.99 4.04
CA GLU A 423 -1.28 5.22 4.49
C GLU A 423 -0.38 6.45 4.30
N SER A 424 0.92 6.31 4.62
CA SER A 424 1.89 7.38 4.48
C SER A 424 2.34 7.59 3.04
N LYS A 425 2.15 8.79 2.47
CA LYS A 425 2.69 9.16 1.15
C LYS A 425 4.21 8.95 1.07
N ARG A 426 4.93 9.23 2.18
CA ARG A 426 6.38 9.06 2.25
C ARG A 426 6.78 7.59 2.14
N ASP A 427 6.09 6.72 2.86
CA ASP A 427 6.37 5.28 2.82
C ASP A 427 5.98 4.68 1.47
N ARG A 428 4.89 5.15 0.86
CA ARG A 428 4.51 4.81 -0.50
C ARG A 428 5.64 5.09 -1.50
N PHE A 429 6.23 6.28 -1.44
CA PHE A 429 7.34 6.65 -2.34
C PHE A 429 8.61 5.84 -2.08
N LYS A 430 8.96 5.59 -0.80
CA LYS A 430 10.09 4.71 -0.46
C LYS A 430 9.88 3.30 -1.00
N VAL A 431 8.70 2.72 -0.77
CA VAL A 431 8.37 1.38 -1.22
C VAL A 431 8.38 1.28 -2.74
N MET A 432 7.83 2.28 -3.45
CA MET A 432 7.93 2.32 -4.91
C MET A 432 9.39 2.27 -5.40
N LEU A 433 10.31 3.02 -4.77
CA LEU A 433 11.73 2.99 -5.12
C LEU A 433 12.40 1.64 -4.84
N VAL A 434 12.15 1.08 -3.65
CA VAL A 434 12.81 -0.15 -3.19
C VAL A 434 12.31 -1.38 -3.95
N THR A 435 11.01 -1.45 -4.25
CA THR A 435 10.39 -2.55 -5.00
C THR A 435 10.97 -2.74 -6.40
N LEU A 436 11.51 -1.69 -7.02
CA LEU A 436 12.10 -1.76 -8.35
C LEU A 436 13.38 -2.60 -8.41
N PHE A 437 14.06 -2.83 -7.28
CA PHE A 437 15.24 -3.69 -7.19
C PHE A 437 14.89 -5.18 -7.08
N MET A 438 13.60 -5.52 -6.84
CA MET A 438 13.16 -6.91 -6.89
C MET A 438 13.16 -7.42 -8.33
N SER A 439 13.68 -8.63 -8.51
CA SER A 439 13.80 -9.23 -9.85
C SER A 439 12.44 -9.74 -10.33
N CYS A 440 11.86 -9.13 -11.35
CA CYS A 440 10.64 -9.61 -11.98
C CYS A 440 10.91 -10.77 -12.95
N ASN A 441 9.86 -11.52 -13.29
CA ASN A 441 9.96 -12.68 -14.19
C ASN A 441 10.56 -12.36 -15.57
N ALA A 442 10.25 -11.19 -16.14
CA ALA A 442 10.79 -10.77 -17.44
C ALA A 442 12.33 -10.63 -17.46
N ARG A 443 12.97 -10.46 -16.29
CA ARG A 443 14.43 -10.45 -16.16
C ARG A 443 15.01 -11.86 -16.09
N LEU A 444 14.24 -12.85 -15.68
CA LEU A 444 14.70 -14.23 -15.53
C LEU A 444 15.17 -14.82 -16.86
N THR A 445 14.53 -14.48 -17.96
CA THR A 445 14.95 -14.92 -19.32
C THR A 445 16.37 -14.49 -19.65
N ILE A 446 16.77 -13.27 -19.23
CA ILE A 446 18.13 -12.77 -19.39
C ILE A 446 19.11 -13.59 -18.54
N TYR A 447 18.74 -13.86 -17.28
CA TYR A 447 19.63 -14.60 -16.37
C TYR A 447 19.83 -16.03 -16.82
N ILE A 448 18.78 -16.73 -17.21
CA ILE A 448 18.86 -18.11 -17.70
C ILE A 448 19.78 -18.17 -18.91
N LEU A 449 19.52 -17.37 -19.95
CA LEU A 449 20.27 -17.40 -21.19
C LEU A 449 21.77 -17.11 -20.96
N PHE A 450 22.10 -16.00 -20.32
CA PHE A 450 23.49 -15.62 -20.10
C PHE A 450 24.22 -16.51 -19.09
N SER A 451 23.49 -17.06 -18.10
CA SER A 451 24.06 -18.03 -17.17
C SER A 451 24.39 -19.36 -17.86
N GLU A 452 23.49 -19.91 -18.67
CA GLU A 452 23.74 -21.15 -19.43
C GLU A 452 24.87 -20.99 -20.43
N MET A 453 24.91 -19.86 -21.14
CA MET A 453 25.95 -19.60 -22.16
C MET A 453 27.38 -19.46 -21.59
N PHE A 454 27.53 -18.88 -20.39
CA PHE A 454 28.85 -18.50 -19.87
C PHE A 454 29.28 -19.25 -18.60
N PHE A 455 28.37 -19.88 -17.88
CA PHE A 455 28.67 -20.50 -16.57
C PHE A 455 28.36 -22.00 -16.50
N GLY A 456 27.79 -22.62 -17.54
CA GLY A 456 27.57 -24.07 -17.61
C GLY A 456 26.95 -24.67 -16.35
N ASP A 457 27.65 -25.57 -15.69
CA ASP A 457 27.17 -26.25 -14.47
C ASP A 457 26.79 -25.31 -13.31
N ASN A 458 27.35 -24.10 -13.28
CA ASN A 458 27.06 -23.08 -12.27
C ASN A 458 25.93 -22.10 -12.69
N ALA A 459 25.29 -22.31 -13.84
CA ALA A 459 24.28 -21.39 -14.38
C ALA A 459 23.16 -21.10 -13.38
N MET A 460 22.65 -22.14 -12.72
CA MET A 460 21.59 -22.02 -11.72
C MET A 460 21.99 -21.15 -10.53
N LEU A 461 23.22 -21.34 -10.02
CA LEU A 461 23.75 -20.56 -8.92
C LEU A 461 23.89 -19.08 -9.29
N MET A 462 24.36 -18.79 -10.53
CA MET A 462 24.50 -17.43 -11.04
C MET A 462 23.13 -16.76 -11.19
N ALA A 463 22.13 -17.45 -11.72
CA ALA A 463 20.77 -16.92 -11.83
C ALA A 463 20.16 -16.61 -10.44
N TYR A 464 20.31 -17.49 -9.44
CA TYR A 464 19.86 -17.23 -8.08
C TYR A 464 20.62 -16.09 -7.40
N SER A 465 21.91 -15.90 -7.70
CA SER A 465 22.69 -14.80 -7.14
C SER A 465 22.09 -13.43 -7.51
N MET A 466 21.41 -13.30 -8.66
CA MET A 466 20.75 -12.07 -9.08
C MET A 466 19.60 -11.70 -8.11
N TYR A 467 18.84 -12.68 -7.66
CA TYR A 467 17.78 -12.42 -6.65
C TYR A 467 18.38 -11.96 -5.33
N LEU A 468 19.47 -12.59 -4.89
CA LEU A 468 20.17 -12.20 -3.66
C LEU A 468 20.73 -10.77 -3.77
N ILE A 469 21.38 -10.43 -4.88
CA ILE A 469 21.91 -9.08 -5.14
C ILE A 469 20.78 -8.06 -5.12
N GLY A 470 19.64 -8.34 -5.76
CA GLY A 470 18.48 -7.46 -5.75
C GLY A 470 17.97 -7.16 -4.33
N ILE A 471 17.83 -8.20 -3.50
CA ILE A 471 17.41 -8.07 -2.10
C ILE A 471 18.44 -7.24 -1.30
N VAL A 472 19.73 -7.53 -1.44
CA VAL A 472 20.79 -6.81 -0.74
C VAL A 472 20.79 -5.31 -1.11
N VAL A 473 20.69 -5.00 -2.40
CA VAL A 473 20.63 -3.62 -2.88
C VAL A 473 19.38 -2.92 -2.34
N ALA A 474 18.23 -3.58 -2.35
CA ALA A 474 16.98 -3.05 -1.79
C ALA A 474 17.10 -2.72 -0.28
N ILE A 475 17.72 -3.61 0.50
CA ILE A 475 17.98 -3.39 1.93
C ILE A 475 18.94 -2.22 2.14
N VAL A 476 20.03 -2.16 1.40
CA VAL A 476 21.03 -1.06 1.50
C VAL A 476 20.39 0.28 1.15
N VAL A 477 19.65 0.35 0.03
CA VAL A 477 18.96 1.57 -0.39
C VAL A 477 17.92 2.00 0.64
N SER A 478 17.12 1.07 1.17
CA SER A 478 16.13 1.36 2.21
C SER A 478 16.80 1.89 3.48
N ALA A 479 17.90 1.27 3.92
CA ALA A 479 18.67 1.70 5.08
C ALA A 479 19.29 3.10 4.88
N VAL A 480 19.85 3.38 3.70
CA VAL A 480 20.39 4.71 3.36
C VAL A 480 19.28 5.78 3.41
N ILE A 481 18.12 5.50 2.80
CA ILE A 481 17.00 6.43 2.83
C ILE A 481 16.50 6.64 4.28
N HIS A 482 16.49 5.60 5.11
CA HIS A 482 16.11 5.69 6.53
C HIS A 482 17.10 6.55 7.32
N LEU A 483 18.41 6.36 7.12
CA LEU A 483 19.46 7.15 7.79
C LEU A 483 19.44 8.63 7.40
N LEU A 484 19.16 8.94 6.13
CA LEU A 484 19.05 10.32 5.65
C LEU A 484 17.80 11.03 6.20
N ASN A 485 16.72 10.28 6.48
CA ASN A 485 15.45 10.78 6.96
C ASN A 485 15.25 10.48 8.47
N ARG A 486 16.07 11.06 9.34
CA ARG A 486 16.07 10.87 10.81
C ARG A 486 14.81 11.34 11.56
N LYS A 487 13.78 11.85 10.92
CA LYS A 487 12.53 12.20 11.60
C LYS A 487 11.82 10.90 12.00
N LYS A 488 11.87 10.58 13.29
CA LYS A 488 11.11 9.50 13.91
C LYS A 488 9.62 9.73 13.66
N SER A 489 9.03 9.03 12.71
CA SER A 489 7.61 8.75 12.74
C SER A 489 7.45 7.41 13.45
N VAL A 490 7.06 7.45 14.70
CA VAL A 490 6.64 6.25 15.40
C VAL A 490 5.22 5.97 14.89
N ASN A 491 5.12 5.21 13.82
CA ASN A 491 3.84 4.68 13.38
C ASN A 491 3.60 3.41 14.21
N TYR A 492 2.89 3.53 15.30
CA TYR A 492 2.24 2.39 15.93
C TYR A 492 1.06 1.98 15.04
N LEU A 493 1.34 1.30 13.94
CA LEU A 493 0.31 0.70 13.12
C LEU A 493 -0.22 -0.53 13.84
N MET A 494 -1.43 -0.39 14.41
CA MET A 494 -2.21 -1.57 14.77
C MET A 494 -2.59 -2.30 13.48
N ILE A 495 -1.87 -3.36 13.14
CA ILE A 495 -2.23 -4.22 12.02
C ILE A 495 -3.36 -5.11 12.51
N GLU A 496 -4.56 -4.83 12.01
CA GLU A 496 -5.71 -5.69 12.26
C GLU A 496 -5.53 -7.04 11.58
N LEU A 497 -5.76 -8.10 12.33
CA LEU A 497 -5.85 -9.45 11.80
C LEU A 497 -7.34 -9.77 11.54
N PRO A 498 -7.87 -9.57 10.31
CA PRO A 498 -9.25 -9.89 10.00
C PRO A 498 -9.47 -11.40 10.17
N GLU A 499 -10.70 -11.81 10.47
CA GLU A 499 -11.04 -13.25 10.51
C GLU A 499 -10.79 -13.90 9.16
N TYR A 500 -10.43 -15.19 9.17
CA TYR A 500 -10.36 -15.96 7.94
C TYR A 500 -11.75 -16.11 7.34
N LYS A 501 -11.85 -15.76 6.06
CA LYS A 501 -13.07 -15.89 5.27
C LYS A 501 -12.78 -16.79 4.08
N LEU A 502 -13.78 -17.58 3.70
CA LEU A 502 -13.74 -18.21 2.39
C LEU A 502 -13.91 -17.10 1.34
N PRO A 503 -12.99 -16.99 0.37
CA PRO A 503 -13.06 -15.97 -0.66
C PRO A 503 -14.39 -16.00 -1.40
N ASP A 504 -15.05 -14.84 -1.53
CA ASP A 504 -16.27 -14.72 -2.31
C ASP A 504 -15.94 -14.62 -3.79
N SER A 505 -16.43 -15.59 -4.57
CA SER A 505 -16.14 -15.69 -6.01
C SER A 505 -16.53 -14.45 -6.80
N ARG A 506 -17.61 -13.76 -6.40
CA ARG A 506 -18.05 -12.52 -7.06
C ARG A 506 -17.10 -11.36 -6.77
N THR A 507 -16.70 -11.20 -5.52
CA THR A 507 -15.76 -10.15 -5.09
C THR A 507 -14.40 -10.34 -5.76
N VAL A 508 -13.88 -11.57 -5.77
CA VAL A 508 -12.64 -11.95 -6.45
C VAL A 508 -12.71 -11.66 -7.95
N ALA A 509 -13.80 -12.05 -8.62
CA ALA A 509 -13.97 -11.82 -10.05
C ALA A 509 -14.02 -10.33 -10.40
N ILE A 510 -14.72 -9.52 -9.62
CA ILE A 510 -14.77 -8.05 -9.81
C ILE A 510 -13.38 -7.44 -9.63
N TYR A 511 -12.67 -7.81 -8.55
CA TYR A 511 -11.32 -7.31 -8.28
C TYR A 511 -10.35 -7.64 -9.41
N VAL A 512 -10.32 -8.90 -9.87
CA VAL A 512 -9.46 -9.34 -10.98
C VAL A 512 -9.80 -8.59 -12.25
N TRP A 513 -11.09 -8.42 -12.57
CA TRP A 513 -11.52 -7.67 -13.75
C TRP A 513 -11.08 -6.20 -13.72
N GLU A 514 -11.24 -5.53 -12.60
CA GLU A 514 -10.78 -4.15 -12.43
C GLU A 514 -9.26 -4.02 -12.63
N LYS A 515 -8.47 -4.95 -12.09
CA LYS A 515 -7.01 -4.96 -12.27
C LYS A 515 -6.60 -5.21 -13.71
N ILE A 516 -7.28 -6.12 -14.41
CA ILE A 516 -7.05 -6.39 -15.83
C ILE A 516 -7.41 -5.17 -16.67
N LYS A 517 -8.57 -4.56 -16.42
CA LYS A 517 -9.00 -3.34 -17.10
C LYS A 517 -7.98 -2.21 -16.90
N ASP A 518 -7.56 -2.01 -15.67
CA ASP A 518 -6.51 -1.04 -15.31
C ASP A 518 -5.18 -1.32 -16.06
N TYR A 519 -4.80 -2.58 -16.18
CA TYR A 519 -3.60 -2.98 -16.94
C TYR A 519 -3.75 -2.66 -18.43
N LEU A 520 -4.84 -3.07 -19.06
CA LEU A 520 -5.07 -2.85 -20.49
C LEU A 520 -5.17 -1.36 -20.84
N GLU A 521 -5.89 -0.57 -20.05
CA GLU A 521 -6.07 0.87 -20.32
C GLU A 521 -4.78 1.68 -20.07
N LYS A 522 -4.02 1.33 -19.04
CA LYS A 522 -2.88 2.14 -18.58
C LYS A 522 -1.54 1.65 -19.11
N ALA A 523 -1.29 0.35 -19.00
CA ALA A 523 -0.05 -0.24 -19.48
C ALA A 523 -0.10 -0.45 -20.99
N GLY A 524 -1.25 -0.89 -21.52
CA GLY A 524 -1.41 -1.15 -22.96
C GLY A 524 -1.08 0.05 -23.82
N THR A 525 -1.67 1.21 -23.56
CA THR A 525 -1.41 2.42 -24.33
C THR A 525 0.05 2.88 -24.23
N THR A 526 0.62 2.85 -23.03
CA THR A 526 2.00 3.32 -22.80
C THR A 526 3.03 2.35 -23.37
N ILE A 527 2.83 1.04 -23.23
CA ILE A 527 3.71 0.03 -23.83
C ILE A 527 3.65 0.14 -25.35
N PHE A 528 2.47 0.27 -25.93
CA PHE A 528 2.31 0.40 -27.39
C PHE A 528 3.08 1.60 -27.93
N ILE A 529 2.90 2.79 -27.32
CA ILE A 529 3.63 4.01 -27.75
C ILE A 529 5.13 3.83 -27.58
N ALA A 530 5.59 3.25 -26.46
CA ALA A 530 7.01 3.00 -26.22
C ALA A 530 7.60 2.01 -27.23
N THR A 531 6.89 0.93 -27.56
CA THR A 531 7.33 -0.06 -28.53
C THR A 531 7.41 0.55 -29.93
N LEU A 532 6.43 1.37 -30.31
CA LEU A 532 6.45 2.09 -31.59
C LEU A 532 7.61 3.10 -31.67
N ALA A 533 7.88 3.83 -30.60
CA ALA A 533 9.01 4.76 -30.52
C ALA A 533 10.36 4.04 -30.64
N ILE A 534 10.50 2.88 -29.97
CA ILE A 534 11.71 2.06 -30.07
C ILE A 534 11.82 1.44 -31.45
N TRP A 535 10.73 0.96 -32.05
CA TRP A 535 10.75 0.46 -33.43
C TRP A 535 11.26 1.55 -34.39
N LEU A 536 10.76 2.80 -34.25
CA LEU A 536 11.24 3.93 -35.03
C LEU A 536 12.77 4.16 -34.86
N LEU A 537 13.23 4.12 -33.61
CA LEU A 537 14.63 4.37 -33.25
C LEU A 537 15.58 3.29 -33.80
N LEU A 538 15.10 2.04 -33.88
CA LEU A 538 15.89 0.90 -34.36
C LEU A 538 15.85 0.68 -35.87
N ASN A 539 14.79 1.16 -36.54
CA ASN A 539 14.62 0.95 -38.00
C ASN A 539 14.87 2.20 -38.84
N PHE A 540 15.05 3.37 -38.23
CA PHE A 540 15.39 4.60 -38.94
C PHE A 540 16.79 5.11 -38.57
N GLY A 541 17.49 5.63 -39.54
CA GLY A 541 18.81 6.25 -39.42
C GLY A 541 18.89 7.57 -40.21
N PRO A 542 20.07 8.21 -40.26
CA PRO A 542 20.31 9.48 -40.99
C PRO A 542 19.99 9.41 -42.47
N HIS A 543 20.03 8.21 -43.07
CA HIS A 543 19.75 7.98 -44.49
C HIS A 543 18.32 7.48 -44.76
N GLY A 544 17.43 7.51 -43.75
CA GLY A 544 16.06 7.03 -43.84
C GLY A 544 15.87 5.65 -43.22
N TYR A 545 14.91 4.90 -43.76
CA TYR A 545 14.62 3.53 -43.27
C TYR A 545 15.80 2.59 -43.66
N SER A 546 16.30 1.89 -42.65
CA SER A 546 17.35 0.90 -42.84
C SER A 546 16.94 -0.40 -42.13
N PRO A 547 16.89 -1.52 -42.86
CA PRO A 547 16.69 -2.84 -42.27
C PRO A 547 17.86 -3.27 -41.38
N ASP A 548 19.06 -2.68 -41.62
CA ASP A 548 20.25 -2.95 -40.82
C ASP A 548 20.26 -2.05 -39.56
N MET A 549 20.03 -2.67 -38.41
CA MET A 549 20.05 -1.96 -37.12
C MET A 549 21.39 -1.25 -36.84
N ALA A 550 22.51 -1.65 -37.46
CA ALA A 550 23.81 -1.04 -37.24
C ALA A 550 23.91 0.42 -37.78
N GLN A 551 23.02 0.80 -38.71
CA GLN A 551 22.91 2.14 -39.28
C GLN A 551 21.76 2.98 -38.69
N SER A 552 21.05 2.43 -37.70
CA SER A 552 19.91 3.08 -37.05
C SER A 552 20.33 4.22 -36.11
N PHE A 553 19.39 5.10 -35.78
CA PHE A 553 19.58 6.07 -34.69
C PHE A 553 19.89 5.39 -33.36
N GLY A 554 19.32 4.20 -33.11
CA GLY A 554 19.65 3.37 -31.95
C GLY A 554 21.12 3.00 -31.88
N ALA A 555 21.73 2.59 -33.01
CA ALA A 555 23.17 2.29 -33.09
C ALA A 555 24.05 3.52 -32.86
N ILE A 556 23.65 4.70 -33.38
CA ILE A 556 24.38 5.95 -33.16
C ILE A 556 24.37 6.31 -31.68
N ILE A 557 23.20 6.26 -31.02
CA ILE A 557 23.06 6.51 -29.58
C ILE A 557 23.85 5.45 -28.78
N GLY A 558 23.76 4.17 -29.18
CA GLY A 558 24.52 3.09 -28.56
C GLY A 558 26.03 3.34 -28.61
N LYS A 559 26.59 3.75 -29.77
CA LYS A 559 28.00 4.13 -29.92
C LYS A 559 28.39 5.33 -29.04
N CYS A 560 27.51 6.33 -28.91
CA CYS A 560 27.72 7.47 -28.00
C CYS A 560 27.73 7.06 -26.51
N LEU A 561 27.03 5.99 -26.13
CA LEU A 561 26.97 5.50 -24.77
C LEU A 561 28.12 4.55 -24.39
N VAL A 562 28.89 4.05 -25.35
CA VAL A 562 30.02 3.14 -25.10
C VAL A 562 30.99 3.69 -24.04
N PRO A 563 31.42 4.96 -24.04
CA PRO A 563 32.33 5.48 -23.02
C PRO A 563 31.74 5.45 -21.62
N PHE A 564 30.41 5.55 -21.51
CA PHE A 564 29.70 5.49 -20.23
C PHE A 564 29.60 4.03 -19.70
N PHE A 565 29.48 3.07 -20.58
CA PHE A 565 29.38 1.64 -20.26
C PHE A 565 30.74 0.91 -20.18
N ALA A 566 31.79 1.46 -20.75
CA ALA A 566 33.11 0.84 -20.70
C ALA A 566 33.65 0.59 -19.28
N PRO A 567 33.53 1.51 -18.29
CA PRO A 567 34.04 1.31 -16.94
C PRO A 567 33.34 0.19 -16.18
N ILE A 568 32.14 -0.23 -16.59
CA ILE A 568 31.36 -1.31 -16.00
C ILE A 568 31.45 -2.63 -16.77
N GLY A 569 32.39 -2.71 -17.73
CA GLY A 569 32.59 -3.90 -18.57
C GLY A 569 31.55 -4.11 -19.66
N LEU A 570 30.71 -3.13 -19.96
CA LEU A 570 29.62 -3.21 -20.95
C LEU A 570 29.85 -2.26 -22.14
N GLY A 571 31.12 -1.96 -22.49
CA GLY A 571 31.52 -1.03 -23.53
C GLY A 571 31.27 -1.50 -24.97
N PHE A 572 30.21 -2.23 -25.23
CA PHE A 572 29.82 -2.77 -26.54
C PHE A 572 28.55 -2.04 -27.00
N TRP A 573 28.62 -1.42 -28.21
CA TRP A 573 27.49 -0.66 -28.72
C TRP A 573 26.22 -1.52 -28.93
N GLN A 574 26.39 -2.80 -29.31
CA GLN A 574 25.29 -3.75 -29.47
C GLN A 574 24.55 -3.97 -28.12
N ILE A 575 25.32 -4.11 -27.05
CA ILE A 575 24.75 -4.24 -25.69
C ILE A 575 24.02 -2.95 -25.26
N ALA A 576 24.61 -1.78 -25.58
CA ALA A 576 23.96 -0.50 -25.29
C ALA A 576 22.63 -0.35 -26.02
N VAL A 577 22.55 -0.74 -27.29
CA VAL A 577 21.31 -0.74 -28.09
C VAL A 577 20.27 -1.70 -27.49
N ALA A 578 20.70 -2.91 -27.15
CA ALA A 578 19.80 -3.89 -26.54
C ALA A 578 19.25 -3.42 -25.16
N LEU A 579 20.05 -2.73 -24.35
CA LEU A 579 19.61 -2.13 -23.10
C LEU A 579 18.59 -1.01 -23.32
N ILE A 580 18.75 -0.21 -24.39
CA ILE A 580 17.73 0.81 -24.76
C ILE A 580 16.43 0.13 -25.17
N ALA A 581 16.50 -0.90 -26.02
CA ALA A 581 15.32 -1.68 -26.42
C ALA A 581 14.63 -2.34 -25.21
N GLY A 582 15.40 -2.83 -24.25
CA GLY A 582 14.93 -3.43 -23.01
C GLY A 582 14.22 -2.48 -22.03
N VAL A 583 14.13 -1.18 -22.33
CA VAL A 583 13.27 -0.25 -21.58
C VAL A 583 11.80 -0.45 -21.95
N SER A 584 11.48 -0.90 -23.17
CA SER A 584 10.10 -1.26 -23.52
C SER A 584 9.61 -2.47 -22.70
N ALA A 585 10.34 -3.57 -22.83
CA ALA A 585 10.11 -4.80 -22.09
C ALA A 585 11.46 -5.52 -21.89
N LYS A 586 11.69 -6.12 -20.75
CA LYS A 586 13.02 -6.62 -20.36
C LYS A 586 13.52 -7.79 -21.21
N GLU A 587 12.62 -8.68 -21.63
CA GLU A 587 12.95 -9.79 -22.52
C GLU A 587 13.44 -9.34 -23.89
N VAL A 588 13.08 -8.14 -24.32
CA VAL A 588 13.55 -7.56 -25.61
C VAL A 588 15.07 -7.36 -25.63
N VAL A 589 15.74 -7.29 -24.47
CA VAL A 589 17.21 -7.27 -24.40
C VAL A 589 17.80 -8.48 -25.09
N VAL A 590 17.28 -9.68 -24.81
CA VAL A 590 17.77 -10.94 -25.40
C VAL A 590 17.54 -10.97 -26.90
N SER A 591 16.32 -10.72 -27.35
CA SER A 591 15.97 -10.76 -28.77
C SER A 591 16.71 -9.69 -29.57
N SER A 592 16.83 -8.46 -29.05
CA SER A 592 17.59 -7.40 -29.71
C SER A 592 19.09 -7.74 -29.80
N CYS A 593 19.69 -8.29 -28.74
CA CYS A 593 21.05 -8.78 -28.81
C CYS A 593 21.19 -9.85 -29.87
N ALA A 594 20.35 -10.88 -29.88
CA ALA A 594 20.41 -11.97 -30.85
C ALA A 594 20.35 -11.45 -32.32
N VAL A 595 19.41 -10.56 -32.61
CA VAL A 595 19.25 -9.93 -33.92
C VAL A 595 20.49 -9.12 -34.33
N LEU A 596 21.08 -8.34 -33.42
CA LEU A 596 22.29 -7.56 -33.67
C LEU A 596 23.52 -8.41 -33.98
N PHE A 597 23.53 -9.68 -33.53
CA PHE A 597 24.57 -10.67 -33.86
C PHE A 597 24.16 -11.64 -34.97
N GLY A 598 22.99 -11.42 -35.62
CA GLY A 598 22.50 -12.23 -36.72
C GLY A 598 21.98 -13.63 -36.31
N ILE A 599 21.61 -13.80 -35.06
CA ILE A 599 21.08 -15.06 -34.52
C ILE A 599 19.57 -15.05 -34.59
N VAL A 600 18.98 -16.02 -35.31
CA VAL A 600 17.52 -16.08 -35.50
C VAL A 600 16.81 -16.67 -34.28
N ASN A 601 17.42 -17.65 -33.60
CA ASN A 601 16.83 -18.31 -32.44
C ASN A 601 17.88 -18.53 -31.34
N ALA A 602 17.96 -17.60 -30.41
CA ALA A 602 18.90 -17.63 -29.28
C ALA A 602 18.56 -18.69 -28.21
N SER A 603 17.36 -19.27 -28.23
CA SER A 603 16.91 -20.24 -27.22
C SER A 603 17.19 -21.70 -27.65
N SER A 604 17.59 -21.96 -28.90
CA SER A 604 18.00 -23.29 -29.32
C SER A 604 19.46 -23.58 -28.90
N PRO A 605 19.82 -24.84 -28.61
CA PRO A 605 21.21 -25.19 -28.23
C PRO A 605 22.25 -24.74 -29.25
N GLU A 606 21.94 -24.86 -30.55
CA GLU A 606 22.80 -24.40 -31.67
C GLU A 606 22.87 -22.86 -31.70
N GLY A 607 21.76 -22.18 -31.52
CA GLY A 607 21.69 -20.72 -31.46
C GLY A 607 22.43 -20.14 -30.25
N MET A 608 22.33 -20.77 -29.08
CA MET A 608 23.11 -20.38 -27.90
C MET A 608 24.62 -20.49 -28.10
N SER A 609 25.09 -21.58 -28.71
CA SER A 609 26.50 -21.78 -28.98
C SER A 609 27.03 -20.77 -30.00
N ALA A 610 26.27 -20.49 -31.08
CA ALA A 610 26.61 -19.48 -32.07
C ALA A 610 26.62 -18.07 -31.41
N PHE A 611 25.67 -17.76 -30.57
CA PHE A 611 25.59 -16.48 -29.87
C PHE A 611 26.77 -16.28 -28.90
N ALA A 612 27.09 -17.32 -28.09
CA ALA A 612 28.24 -17.29 -27.21
C ALA A 612 29.55 -17.07 -28.00
N SER A 613 29.71 -17.75 -29.16
CA SER A 613 30.89 -17.58 -30.02
C SER A 613 30.98 -16.17 -30.61
N ALA A 614 29.86 -15.59 -31.05
CA ALA A 614 29.78 -14.23 -31.55
C ALA A 614 30.13 -13.17 -30.48
N LEU A 615 29.64 -13.36 -29.25
CA LEU A 615 29.97 -12.50 -28.12
C LEU A 615 31.45 -12.62 -27.73
N ASN A 616 31.97 -13.82 -27.63
CA ASN A 616 33.39 -14.05 -27.35
C ASN A 616 34.29 -13.41 -28.41
N GLY A 617 33.87 -13.43 -29.70
CA GLY A 617 34.58 -12.81 -30.80
C GLY A 617 34.77 -11.29 -30.68
N ILE A 618 33.93 -10.60 -29.93
CA ILE A 618 34.07 -9.16 -29.63
C ILE A 618 34.75 -8.89 -28.28
N GLY A 619 35.20 -9.92 -27.56
CA GLY A 619 35.82 -9.80 -26.24
C GLY A 619 34.82 -9.75 -25.06
N PHE A 620 33.57 -10.17 -25.27
CA PHE A 620 32.58 -10.25 -24.21
C PHE A 620 32.69 -11.60 -23.50
N GLY A 621 33.22 -11.60 -22.28
CA GLY A 621 33.49 -12.81 -21.50
C GLY A 621 32.51 -13.05 -20.35
N PRO A 622 32.75 -14.08 -19.49
CA PRO A 622 31.86 -14.42 -18.38
C PRO A 622 31.66 -13.27 -17.39
N LEU A 623 32.69 -12.48 -17.08
CA LEU A 623 32.57 -11.32 -16.19
C LEU A 623 31.66 -10.25 -16.81
N ASN A 624 31.75 -10.00 -18.10
CA ASN A 624 30.87 -9.05 -18.80
C ASN A 624 29.43 -9.55 -18.80
N ALA A 625 29.19 -10.87 -18.94
CA ALA A 625 27.86 -11.48 -18.84
C ALA A 625 27.29 -11.31 -17.46
N PHE A 626 28.07 -11.52 -16.40
CA PHE A 626 27.62 -11.29 -15.02
C PHE A 626 27.29 -9.80 -14.78
N CYS A 627 28.13 -8.88 -15.25
CA CYS A 627 27.89 -7.45 -15.17
C CYS A 627 26.62 -7.03 -15.92
N LEU A 628 26.37 -7.63 -17.12
CA LEU A 628 25.13 -7.40 -17.86
C LEU A 628 23.89 -7.84 -17.08
N MET A 629 23.92 -9.03 -16.45
CA MET A 629 22.83 -9.52 -15.63
C MET A 629 22.58 -8.59 -14.44
N VAL A 630 23.62 -8.16 -13.72
CA VAL A 630 23.51 -7.22 -12.59
C VAL A 630 22.96 -5.86 -13.05
N PHE A 631 23.46 -5.35 -14.18
CA PHE A 631 22.96 -4.10 -14.74
C PHE A 631 21.48 -4.21 -15.14
N CYS A 632 21.09 -5.30 -15.83
CA CYS A 632 19.70 -5.59 -16.20
C CYS A 632 18.76 -5.75 -14.99
N LEU A 633 19.30 -6.25 -13.87
CA LEU A 633 18.56 -6.31 -12.62
C LEU A 633 18.19 -4.92 -12.10
N LEU A 634 19.12 -3.99 -12.11
CA LEU A 634 19.03 -2.73 -11.33
C LEU A 634 18.66 -1.49 -12.17
N TYR A 635 18.87 -1.52 -13.51
CA TYR A 635 18.66 -0.33 -14.35
C TYR A 635 17.16 0.00 -14.53
N ILE A 636 16.91 1.09 -15.24
CA ILE A 636 15.58 1.68 -15.50
C ILE A 636 14.50 0.59 -15.69
N PRO A 637 13.37 0.65 -14.99
CA PRO A 637 12.29 -0.32 -15.13
C PRO A 637 11.63 -0.23 -16.50
N CYS A 638 10.79 -1.20 -16.84
CA CYS A 638 10.06 -1.19 -18.10
C CYS A 638 9.11 0.02 -18.21
N ALA A 639 8.77 0.40 -19.45
CA ALA A 639 7.90 1.54 -19.73
C ALA A 639 6.57 1.49 -18.98
N ALA A 640 5.97 0.28 -18.82
CA ALA A 640 4.77 0.07 -18.05
C ALA A 640 4.94 0.43 -16.57
N ALA A 641 6.07 0.07 -15.96
CA ALA A 641 6.37 0.42 -14.57
C ALA A 641 6.58 1.92 -14.41
N LEU A 642 7.30 2.58 -15.33
CA LEU A 642 7.47 4.04 -15.33
C LEU A 642 6.13 4.78 -15.44
N ALA A 643 5.24 4.35 -16.34
CA ALA A 643 3.91 4.90 -16.48
C ALA A 643 3.09 4.74 -15.18
N THR A 644 3.21 3.58 -14.54
CA THR A 644 2.53 3.31 -13.27
C THR A 644 3.07 4.21 -12.15
N ILE A 645 4.41 4.39 -12.05
CA ILE A 645 5.03 5.31 -11.10
C ILE A 645 4.51 6.73 -11.30
N ARG A 646 4.45 7.21 -12.55
CA ARG A 646 3.87 8.53 -12.86
C ARG A 646 2.44 8.66 -12.34
N LYS A 647 1.61 7.64 -12.58
CA LYS A 647 0.21 7.66 -12.18
C LYS A 647 0.04 7.63 -10.66
N GLU A 648 0.79 6.76 -9.98
CA GLU A 648 0.71 6.60 -8.52
C GLU A 648 1.33 7.79 -7.75
N SER A 649 2.36 8.41 -8.32
CA SER A 649 2.99 9.59 -7.73
C SER A 649 2.30 10.91 -8.11
N GLY A 650 1.53 10.94 -9.20
CA GLY A 650 0.96 12.16 -9.79
C GLY A 650 2.01 13.12 -10.38
N SER A 651 3.28 12.73 -10.49
CA SER A 651 4.40 13.63 -10.84
C SER A 651 5.33 13.07 -11.91
N TRP A 652 5.54 13.84 -12.97
CA TRP A 652 6.57 13.56 -13.98
C TRP A 652 7.99 13.67 -13.41
N ALA A 653 8.21 14.63 -12.51
CA ALA A 653 9.50 14.83 -11.87
C ALA A 653 9.90 13.62 -11.03
N TRP A 654 8.96 13.02 -10.30
CA TRP A 654 9.20 11.82 -9.51
C TRP A 654 9.52 10.60 -10.40
N MET A 655 8.81 10.45 -11.51
CA MET A 655 9.11 9.39 -12.49
C MET A 655 10.52 9.55 -13.04
N GLY A 656 10.91 10.77 -13.45
CA GLY A 656 12.24 11.08 -13.96
C GLY A 656 13.33 10.85 -12.90
N PHE A 657 13.09 11.30 -11.67
CA PHE A 657 13.99 11.04 -10.54
C PHE A 657 14.21 9.54 -10.32
N THR A 658 13.13 8.75 -10.31
CA THR A 658 13.21 7.30 -10.12
C THR A 658 14.04 6.62 -11.22
N ALA A 659 13.85 7.01 -12.48
CA ALA A 659 14.60 6.46 -13.60
C ALA A 659 16.10 6.78 -13.49
N ILE A 660 16.45 8.03 -13.20
CA ILE A 660 17.84 8.47 -13.01
C ILE A 660 18.47 7.78 -11.79
N PHE A 661 17.75 7.73 -10.68
CA PHE A 661 18.22 7.10 -9.46
C PHE A 661 18.56 5.61 -9.69
N GLN A 662 17.67 4.88 -10.38
CA GLN A 662 17.93 3.47 -10.69
C GLN A 662 19.12 3.28 -11.63
N LEU A 663 19.24 4.11 -12.67
CA LEU A 663 20.38 4.06 -13.56
C LEU A 663 21.69 4.29 -12.81
N LEU A 664 21.71 5.24 -11.89
CA LEU A 664 22.87 5.55 -11.07
C LEU A 664 23.23 4.40 -10.13
N VAL A 665 22.26 3.81 -9.44
CA VAL A 665 22.48 2.64 -8.57
C VAL A 665 22.98 1.45 -9.38
N ALA A 666 22.36 1.18 -10.55
CA ALA A 666 22.78 0.11 -11.45
C ALA A 666 24.24 0.29 -11.90
N TRP A 667 24.61 1.52 -12.27
CA TRP A 667 25.97 1.83 -12.71
C TRP A 667 26.99 1.64 -11.57
N ILE A 668 26.71 2.17 -10.36
CA ILE A 668 27.61 2.05 -9.21
C ILE A 668 27.79 0.59 -8.81
N VAL A 669 26.70 -0.17 -8.68
CA VAL A 669 26.77 -1.56 -8.25
C VAL A 669 27.52 -2.40 -9.30
N THR A 670 27.21 -2.22 -10.59
CA THR A 670 27.89 -2.95 -11.66
C THR A 670 29.36 -2.57 -11.75
N PHE A 671 29.70 -1.29 -11.54
CA PHE A 671 31.09 -0.84 -11.47
C PHE A 671 31.86 -1.56 -10.36
N VAL A 672 31.30 -1.61 -9.15
CA VAL A 672 31.93 -2.34 -8.03
C VAL A 672 32.10 -3.82 -8.36
N VAL A 673 31.07 -4.46 -8.92
CA VAL A 673 31.11 -5.87 -9.32
C VAL A 673 32.19 -6.11 -10.39
N TYR A 674 32.28 -5.24 -11.40
CA TYR A 674 33.27 -5.36 -12.47
C TYR A 674 34.70 -5.20 -11.95
N GLN A 675 34.94 -4.18 -11.09
CA GLN A 675 36.25 -3.94 -10.50
C GLN A 675 36.70 -5.09 -9.61
N ILE A 676 35.81 -5.59 -8.74
CA ILE A 676 36.11 -6.76 -7.88
C ILE A 676 36.35 -7.99 -8.75
N GLY A 677 35.51 -8.25 -9.75
CA GLY A 677 35.65 -9.38 -10.65
C GLY A 677 36.93 -9.35 -11.48
N SER A 678 37.35 -8.17 -11.95
CA SER A 678 38.60 -8.02 -12.68
C SER A 678 39.83 -8.32 -11.80
N PHE A 679 39.79 -8.00 -10.49
CA PHE A 679 40.87 -8.36 -9.58
C PHE A 679 40.91 -9.86 -9.23
N VAL A 680 39.78 -10.57 -9.30
CA VAL A 680 39.71 -12.02 -8.99
C VAL A 680 40.09 -12.87 -10.21
N VAL A 681 39.84 -12.36 -11.43
CA VAL A 681 40.13 -13.07 -12.70
C VAL A 681 41.56 -12.82 -13.20
N LEU A 682 42.18 -11.72 -12.76
CA LEU A 682 43.61 -11.47 -12.96
C LEU A 682 44.47 -12.25 -11.93
#